data_0a49ed3f100301a7e4cb792a2d0f21df
#
_entry.id   0a49ed3f100301a7e4cb792a2d0f21df
#
_cell.length_a   1.000
_cell.length_b   1.000
_cell.length_c   1.000
_cell.angle_alpha   90.00
_cell.angle_beta   90.00
_cell.angle_gamma   90.00
#
_symmetry.space_group_name_H-M   'P 1'
#
loop_
_entity.id
_entity.type
_entity.pdbx_description
1 polymer ?
#
loop_
_entity_poly.entity_id
_entity_poly.type
_entity_poly.pdbx_seq_one_letter_code
_entity_poly.pdbx_strand_id
1 'polypeptide(L)'
;MKNPQQQLVRHSTVRQLFALLFLGLTLAAGAQTFRFDEVNYTPECTVFKLFAPEKVRKVVVNIDNPEGKRLKSYRMKYVSDGYWTAMVRKDLKNHLYTFDAGWGESPGVFAKAVTVNGKKGVVVNLDDTDPDGWKDDVRPPLASPADLIIYEMHHRDYSVDASSGIVHKGKFPALTEDKAIAHLQKLGINAVHILPSFDYASVDETRLDTPQYNWGYDPLNYNVPEGSYSTNPYDPETRIREFKQMVQALHRAGIRVILDVVYNHTFDLEGSNFQKTYPDYYYRKRPDGSYSDGSACGNETASEQPLMRRFMIESMKYWAEEYHIDGFRVDLMGIHDIETMNQIRDELHRIDPSIFIYGEGWSASSCAYPAELLAMKANTAGMKGIAAFSDELRDALRGPFNDNRKGAFLAGIAGEEESIKAGIAGMTDHPQVDYSRVNYSKKAWAAEPTQMISYVSCHDDMCLADRIRTTMPGIADDELIRLDLLAQTAVFTSQGVPFMLSGEEMLRNKKFVHNSFQSPDSINALDWTHLERYPQVFDYYRKLIALRKSQPAFRLRTAEAVRRNLTFLPTQPCVVAYRLNNRGDGDGRTVSPWDELIVILNANKNGVTVDIPEGSYRVICHDGVFDDRPMPTKGGTVTVGRQSAMILGRETASVNKQ
;
A
#
# COMPACT_ATOMS: atom_id res chain seq x y z
N MET A 1 -11.65 -35.45 -64.33
CA MET A 1 -11.08 -36.44 -63.39
C MET A 1 -10.08 -35.68 -62.48
N LYS A 2 -10.47 -35.45 -61.23
CA LYS A 2 -9.63 -34.74 -60.23
C LYS A 2 -8.84 -35.79 -59.44
N ASN A 3 -7.57 -35.54 -59.30
CA ASN A 3 -6.55 -36.43 -58.75
C ASN A 3 -6.77 -36.71 -57.25
N PRO A 4 -6.86 -37.96 -56.80
CA PRO A 4 -7.11 -38.34 -55.42
C PRO A 4 -5.99 -38.03 -54.42
N GLN A 5 -4.80 -37.68 -54.88
CA GLN A 5 -3.67 -37.39 -54.00
C GLN A 5 -3.71 -36.02 -53.32
N GLN A 6 -4.55 -35.07 -53.78
CA GLN A 6 -4.65 -33.73 -53.14
C GLN A 6 -5.61 -33.69 -51.94
N GLN A 7 -6.42 -34.70 -51.73
CA GLN A 7 -7.33 -34.75 -50.56
C GLN A 7 -6.69 -35.36 -49.32
N LEU A 8 -5.69 -36.25 -49.45
CA LEU A 8 -5.01 -36.87 -48.30
C LEU A 8 -4.03 -35.91 -47.57
N VAL A 9 -3.42 -34.96 -48.30
CA VAL A 9 -2.45 -34.00 -47.70
C VAL A 9 -3.17 -32.93 -46.85
N ARG A 10 -4.38 -32.52 -47.23
CA ARG A 10 -5.16 -31.55 -46.44
C ARG A 10 -5.71 -32.08 -45.11
N HIS A 11 -6.01 -33.37 -45.04
CA HIS A 11 -6.50 -33.97 -43.80
C HIS A 11 -5.41 -34.26 -42.74
N SER A 12 -4.17 -34.48 -43.17
CA SER A 12 -3.04 -34.70 -42.26
C SER A 12 -2.56 -33.39 -41.63
N THR A 13 -2.53 -32.30 -42.37
CA THR A 13 -2.08 -30.95 -41.89
C THR A 13 -3.11 -30.35 -40.92
N VAL A 14 -4.40 -30.55 -41.17
CA VAL A 14 -5.46 -30.06 -40.25
C VAL A 14 -5.49 -30.89 -38.96
N ARG A 15 -5.24 -32.20 -39.03
CA ARG A 15 -5.15 -33.04 -37.80
C ARG A 15 -3.89 -32.72 -36.98
N GLN A 16 -2.77 -32.38 -37.62
CA GLN A 16 -1.57 -31.95 -36.89
C GLN A 16 -1.72 -30.55 -36.29
N LEU A 17 -2.39 -29.61 -36.98
CA LEU A 17 -2.72 -28.30 -36.38
C LEU A 17 -3.71 -28.41 -35.21
N PHE A 18 -4.72 -29.27 -35.31
CA PHE A 18 -5.64 -29.53 -34.19
C PHE A 18 -4.96 -30.25 -33.02
N ALA A 19 -4.02 -31.18 -33.28
CA ALA A 19 -3.25 -31.83 -32.23
C ALA A 19 -2.28 -30.84 -31.53
N LEU A 20 -1.65 -29.92 -32.26
CA LEU A 20 -0.81 -28.84 -31.70
C LEU A 20 -1.64 -27.78 -30.96
N LEU A 21 -2.83 -27.44 -31.43
CA LEU A 21 -3.74 -26.55 -30.70
C LEU A 21 -4.31 -27.22 -29.42
N PHE A 22 -4.60 -28.53 -29.46
CA PHE A 22 -5.05 -29.27 -28.26
C PHE A 22 -3.89 -29.49 -27.28
N LEU A 23 -2.65 -29.72 -27.72
CA LEU A 23 -1.49 -29.78 -26.83
C LEU A 23 -1.17 -28.40 -26.21
N GLY A 24 -1.30 -27.31 -26.99
CA GLY A 24 -1.16 -25.95 -26.47
C GLY A 24 -2.24 -25.55 -25.46
N LEU A 25 -3.48 -26.00 -25.69
CA LEU A 25 -4.62 -25.77 -24.77
C LEU A 25 -4.52 -26.63 -23.51
N THR A 26 -3.99 -27.84 -23.58
CA THR A 26 -3.79 -28.70 -22.40
C THR A 26 -2.60 -28.25 -21.54
N LEU A 27 -1.55 -27.70 -22.14
CA LEU A 27 -0.44 -27.08 -21.39
C LEU A 27 -0.86 -25.75 -20.70
N ALA A 28 -1.71 -24.95 -21.35
CA ALA A 28 -2.28 -23.76 -20.74
C ALA A 28 -3.31 -24.09 -19.63
N ALA A 29 -4.09 -25.15 -19.80
CA ALA A 29 -5.07 -25.61 -18.79
C ALA A 29 -4.39 -26.24 -17.56
N GLY A 30 -3.26 -26.92 -17.72
CA GLY A 30 -2.48 -27.50 -16.60
C GLY A 30 -1.90 -26.43 -15.68
N ALA A 31 -1.41 -25.32 -16.24
CA ALA A 31 -0.88 -24.18 -15.46
C ALA A 31 -1.98 -23.40 -14.69
N GLN A 32 -3.24 -23.47 -15.12
CA GLN A 32 -4.37 -22.79 -14.48
C GLN A 32 -4.99 -23.56 -13.29
N THR A 33 -4.64 -24.80 -13.07
CA THR A 33 -5.26 -25.64 -12.01
C THR A 33 -4.42 -25.77 -10.75
N PHE A 34 -3.18 -25.25 -10.75
CA PHE A 34 -2.33 -25.30 -9.56
C PHE A 34 -2.83 -24.34 -8.47
N ARG A 35 -2.96 -24.83 -7.23
CA ARG A 35 -3.26 -24.04 -6.03
C ARG A 35 -2.24 -24.36 -4.94
N PHE A 36 -1.81 -23.33 -4.20
CA PHE A 36 -0.96 -23.47 -3.02
C PHE A 36 -1.79 -23.86 -1.78
N ASP A 37 -2.55 -24.96 -1.86
CA ASP A 37 -3.29 -25.53 -0.74
C ASP A 37 -2.45 -26.62 -0.05
N GLU A 38 -1.32 -26.24 0.53
CA GLU A 38 -0.31 -27.15 1.05
C GLU A 38 -0.81 -28.05 2.18
N VAL A 39 -1.75 -27.57 3.00
CA VAL A 39 -2.33 -28.33 4.12
C VAL A 39 -3.85 -28.22 4.10
N ASN A 40 -4.52 -29.34 3.88
CA ASN A 40 -5.97 -29.43 3.94
C ASN A 40 -6.35 -30.37 5.08
N TYR A 41 -6.86 -29.78 6.15
CA TYR A 41 -7.21 -30.44 7.39
C TYR A 41 -8.70 -30.76 7.46
N THR A 42 -9.02 -31.97 7.92
CA THR A 42 -10.31 -32.34 8.53
C THR A 42 -10.03 -33.21 9.76
N PRO A 43 -10.99 -33.36 10.70
CA PRO A 43 -10.78 -34.25 11.86
C PRO A 43 -10.46 -35.72 11.49
N GLU A 44 -10.91 -36.18 10.33
CA GLU A 44 -10.68 -37.56 9.85
C GLU A 44 -9.31 -37.73 9.18
N CYS A 45 -8.83 -36.67 8.51
CA CYS A 45 -7.56 -36.76 7.80
C CYS A 45 -6.99 -35.37 7.47
N THR A 46 -5.68 -35.32 7.30
CA THR A 46 -4.97 -34.16 6.73
C THR A 46 -4.30 -34.57 5.42
N VAL A 47 -4.54 -33.81 4.37
CA VAL A 47 -3.86 -33.95 3.08
C VAL A 47 -2.78 -32.89 2.98
N PHE A 48 -1.54 -33.33 2.86
CA PHE A 48 -0.38 -32.49 2.62
C PHE A 48 -0.05 -32.49 1.13
N LYS A 49 0.21 -31.32 0.58
CA LYS A 49 0.65 -31.12 -0.80
C LYS A 49 1.88 -30.23 -0.80
N LEU A 50 2.79 -30.50 -1.71
CA LEU A 50 3.95 -29.64 -1.93
C LEU A 50 4.26 -29.61 -3.42
N PHE A 51 4.62 -28.43 -3.92
CA PHE A 51 5.22 -28.32 -5.24
C PHE A 51 6.75 -28.43 -5.12
N ALA A 52 7.34 -29.44 -5.76
CA ALA A 52 8.78 -29.64 -5.82
C ALA A 52 9.16 -30.21 -7.19
N PRO A 53 10.41 -29.98 -7.69
CA PRO A 53 10.83 -30.46 -9.01
C PRO A 53 10.62 -31.97 -9.17
N GLU A 54 10.17 -32.41 -10.36
CA GLU A 54 9.98 -33.83 -10.66
C GLU A 54 11.27 -34.67 -10.48
N LYS A 55 12.43 -34.04 -10.75
CA LYS A 55 13.75 -34.68 -10.59
C LYS A 55 14.11 -35.03 -9.14
N VAL A 56 13.37 -34.53 -8.16
CA VAL A 56 13.58 -34.84 -6.75
C VAL A 56 13.26 -36.31 -6.49
N ARG A 57 14.17 -37.03 -5.87
CA ARG A 57 14.02 -38.49 -5.64
C ARG A 57 13.06 -38.80 -4.47
N LYS A 58 12.94 -37.87 -3.55
CA LYS A 58 12.19 -38.09 -2.31
C LYS A 58 11.71 -36.75 -1.75
N VAL A 59 10.43 -36.67 -1.48
CA VAL A 59 9.81 -35.60 -0.70
C VAL A 59 9.13 -36.24 0.51
N VAL A 60 9.29 -35.65 1.67
CA VAL A 60 8.69 -36.11 2.93
C VAL A 60 7.93 -34.97 3.58
N VAL A 61 6.82 -35.32 4.26
CA VAL A 61 6.24 -34.49 5.31
C VAL A 61 6.52 -35.13 6.66
N ASN A 62 7.09 -34.38 7.55
CA ASN A 62 7.41 -34.74 8.90
C ASN A 62 6.30 -34.25 9.82
N ILE A 63 5.80 -35.09 10.71
CA ILE A 63 4.78 -34.75 11.69
C ILE A 63 5.39 -34.85 13.09
N ASP A 64 5.27 -33.79 13.85
CA ASP A 64 5.66 -33.74 15.25
C ASP A 64 4.41 -33.57 16.13
N ASN A 65 4.49 -33.96 17.40
CA ASN A 65 3.45 -33.64 18.37
C ASN A 65 3.46 -32.15 18.72
N PRO A 66 2.47 -31.62 19.44
CA PRO A 66 2.45 -30.19 19.83
C PRO A 66 3.70 -29.73 20.62
N GLU A 67 4.34 -30.64 21.36
CA GLU A 67 5.57 -30.36 22.11
C GLU A 67 6.83 -30.42 21.24
N GLY A 68 6.70 -30.63 19.92
CA GLY A 68 7.80 -30.62 18.96
C GLY A 68 8.57 -31.91 18.81
N LYS A 69 8.12 -33.02 19.41
CA LYS A 69 8.76 -34.34 19.27
C LYS A 69 8.28 -35.01 17.98
N ARG A 70 9.23 -35.46 17.13
CA ARG A 70 8.95 -36.18 15.90
C ARG A 70 8.15 -37.47 16.18
N LEU A 71 6.96 -37.54 15.59
CA LEU A 71 6.11 -38.74 15.62
C LEU A 71 6.39 -39.65 14.43
N LYS A 72 6.36 -39.09 13.22
CA LYS A 72 6.52 -39.87 11.99
C LYS A 72 6.87 -38.98 10.81
N SER A 73 7.66 -39.54 9.88
CA SER A 73 7.89 -38.97 8.55
C SER A 73 7.11 -39.78 7.51
N TYR A 74 6.34 -39.11 6.68
CA TYR A 74 5.56 -39.72 5.60
C TYR A 74 6.21 -39.39 4.27
N ARG A 75 6.56 -40.41 3.48
CA ARG A 75 7.02 -40.21 2.11
C ARG A 75 5.83 -39.73 1.27
N MET A 76 5.98 -38.60 0.62
CA MET A 76 5.00 -38.09 -0.32
C MET A 76 5.08 -38.82 -1.64
N LYS A 77 3.94 -38.90 -2.34
CA LYS A 77 3.83 -39.49 -3.67
C LYS A 77 3.76 -38.39 -4.71
N TYR A 78 4.55 -38.51 -5.76
CA TYR A 78 4.42 -37.67 -6.93
C TYR A 78 3.10 -37.98 -7.65
N VAL A 79 2.37 -36.95 -8.04
CA VAL A 79 1.08 -37.08 -8.75
C VAL A 79 1.24 -36.67 -10.21
N SER A 80 1.56 -35.39 -10.48
CA SER A 80 1.80 -34.83 -11.81
C SER A 80 2.35 -33.41 -11.67
N ASP A 81 2.97 -32.90 -12.72
CA ASP A 81 3.32 -31.47 -12.87
C ASP A 81 4.05 -30.83 -11.66
N GLY A 82 4.91 -31.61 -10.98
CA GLY A 82 5.64 -31.14 -9.80
C GLY A 82 4.88 -31.30 -8.47
N TYR A 83 3.68 -31.87 -8.49
CA TYR A 83 2.90 -32.12 -7.28
C TYR A 83 3.30 -33.36 -6.55
N TRP A 84 3.52 -33.19 -5.26
CA TRP A 84 3.71 -34.26 -4.30
C TRP A 84 2.59 -34.23 -3.26
N THR A 85 2.06 -35.38 -2.87
CA THR A 85 0.98 -35.47 -1.87
C THR A 85 1.20 -36.59 -0.87
N ALA A 86 0.72 -36.38 0.35
CA ALA A 86 0.57 -37.39 1.38
C ALA A 86 -0.75 -37.19 2.12
N MET A 87 -1.43 -38.28 2.45
CA MET A 87 -2.63 -38.28 3.28
C MET A 87 -2.33 -38.97 4.60
N VAL A 88 -2.62 -38.30 5.71
CA VAL A 88 -2.53 -38.89 7.05
C VAL A 88 -3.93 -39.00 7.64
N ARG A 89 -4.42 -40.22 7.79
CA ARG A 89 -5.76 -40.55 8.33
C ARG A 89 -5.73 -40.55 9.85
N LYS A 90 -5.71 -39.35 10.40
CA LYS A 90 -5.69 -39.06 11.84
C LYS A 90 -6.04 -37.59 12.02
N ASP A 91 -6.67 -37.27 13.14
CA ASP A 91 -6.79 -35.90 13.57
C ASP A 91 -5.40 -35.35 13.91
N LEU A 92 -4.97 -34.34 13.15
CA LEU A 92 -3.67 -33.68 13.34
C LEU A 92 -3.81 -32.23 13.82
N LYS A 93 -5.01 -31.79 14.25
CA LYS A 93 -5.14 -30.43 14.81
C LYS A 93 -4.06 -30.19 15.87
N ASN A 94 -3.42 -29.02 15.80
CA ASN A 94 -2.31 -28.60 16.66
C ASN A 94 -0.99 -29.41 16.53
N HIS A 95 -0.91 -30.39 15.63
CA HIS A 95 0.36 -31.04 15.33
C HIS A 95 1.23 -30.13 14.46
N LEU A 96 2.54 -30.23 14.70
CA LEU A 96 3.52 -29.49 13.91
C LEU A 96 3.91 -30.32 12.68
N TYR A 97 4.24 -29.61 11.61
CA TYR A 97 4.72 -30.26 10.40
C TYR A 97 5.89 -29.49 9.76
N THR A 98 6.72 -30.23 9.00
CA THR A 98 7.67 -29.67 8.04
C THR A 98 7.69 -30.52 6.78
N PHE A 99 7.95 -29.87 5.65
CA PHE A 99 8.31 -30.56 4.41
C PHE A 99 9.82 -30.63 4.27
N ASP A 100 10.30 -31.69 3.61
CA ASP A 100 11.69 -31.83 3.20
C ASP A 100 11.76 -32.42 1.79
N ALA A 101 12.19 -31.59 0.84
CA ALA A 101 12.43 -31.98 -0.55
C ALA A 101 13.93 -32.30 -0.83
N GLY A 102 14.76 -32.39 0.20
CA GLY A 102 16.18 -32.69 0.10
C GLY A 102 17.11 -31.47 0.28
N TRP A 103 16.56 -30.29 0.56
CA TRP A 103 17.30 -29.04 0.77
C TRP A 103 17.09 -28.44 2.17
N GLY A 104 16.50 -29.21 3.08
CA GLY A 104 16.22 -28.83 4.46
C GLY A 104 14.74 -28.76 4.77
N GLU A 105 14.44 -28.81 6.06
CA GLU A 105 13.07 -28.74 6.55
C GLU A 105 12.52 -27.30 6.50
N SER A 106 11.27 -27.15 6.06
CA SER A 106 10.53 -25.86 6.04
C SER A 106 9.04 -26.09 6.31
N PRO A 107 8.29 -25.08 6.76
CA PRO A 107 6.83 -25.17 6.88
C PRO A 107 6.11 -25.22 5.51
N GLY A 108 6.85 -25.19 4.40
CA GLY A 108 6.34 -24.98 3.06
C GLY A 108 6.38 -23.51 2.67
N VAL A 109 6.00 -23.21 1.43
CA VAL A 109 5.98 -21.82 0.94
C VAL A 109 4.66 -21.12 1.26
N PHE A 110 3.60 -21.89 1.56
CA PHE A 110 2.25 -21.36 1.81
C PHE A 110 1.69 -21.78 3.18
N ALA A 111 2.54 -21.82 4.21
CA ALA A 111 2.07 -22.06 5.57
C ALA A 111 1.07 -20.98 5.99
N LYS A 112 -0.03 -21.38 6.64
CA LYS A 112 -1.10 -20.49 7.14
C LYS A 112 -1.04 -20.30 8.65
N ALA A 113 -0.32 -21.16 9.35
CA ALA A 113 -0.03 -21.08 10.78
C ALA A 113 1.34 -21.68 11.05
N VAL A 114 2.09 -21.06 11.94
CA VAL A 114 3.46 -21.47 12.29
C VAL A 114 3.67 -21.42 13.80
N THR A 115 4.70 -22.14 14.27
CA THR A 115 5.19 -22.03 15.62
C THR A 115 5.86 -20.67 15.85
N VAL A 116 6.08 -20.32 17.12
CA VAL A 116 6.90 -19.18 17.51
C VAL A 116 8.19 -19.12 16.69
N ASN A 117 8.55 -17.91 16.21
CA ASN A 117 9.66 -17.67 15.29
C ASN A 117 9.57 -18.42 13.94
N GLY A 118 8.37 -18.79 13.48
CA GLY A 118 8.10 -19.21 12.12
C GLY A 118 8.72 -20.53 11.61
N LYS A 119 9.30 -21.37 12.49
CA LYS A 119 10.15 -22.50 12.06
C LYS A 119 9.43 -23.73 11.55
N LYS A 120 8.25 -24.02 12.07
CA LYS A 120 7.44 -25.18 11.67
C LYS A 120 6.01 -24.74 11.40
N GLY A 121 5.36 -25.37 10.44
CA GLY A 121 3.93 -25.22 10.24
C GLY A 121 3.13 -25.88 11.35
N VAL A 122 1.95 -25.37 11.62
CA VAL A 122 0.99 -25.94 12.56
C VAL A 122 -0.29 -26.26 11.80
N VAL A 123 -0.84 -27.45 12.01
CA VAL A 123 -2.13 -27.84 11.45
C VAL A 123 -3.24 -27.18 12.27
N VAL A 124 -3.96 -26.24 11.66
CA VAL A 124 -5.09 -25.53 12.28
C VAL A 124 -6.36 -25.69 11.45
N ASN A 125 -7.50 -25.53 12.10
CA ASN A 125 -8.76 -25.24 11.42
C ASN A 125 -9.00 -23.75 11.45
N LEU A 126 -8.95 -23.06 10.31
CA LEU A 126 -9.10 -21.62 10.25
C LEU A 126 -10.47 -21.12 10.72
N ASP A 127 -11.53 -21.93 10.53
CA ASP A 127 -12.88 -21.59 11.01
C ASP A 127 -12.93 -21.44 12.55
N ASP A 128 -12.05 -22.16 13.28
CA ASP A 128 -11.97 -22.05 14.75
C ASP A 128 -11.29 -20.75 15.22
N THR A 129 -10.72 -20.00 14.31
CA THR A 129 -10.07 -18.70 14.56
C THR A 129 -10.98 -17.51 14.28
N ASP A 130 -12.18 -17.74 13.75
CA ASP A 130 -13.13 -16.69 13.44
C ASP A 130 -13.66 -16.04 14.73
N PRO A 131 -13.59 -14.71 14.85
CA PRO A 131 -14.25 -14.02 15.93
C PRO A 131 -15.76 -14.04 15.77
N ASP A 132 -16.50 -13.77 16.85
CA ASP A 132 -17.95 -13.69 16.81
C ASP A 132 -18.46 -12.71 15.75
N GLY A 133 -19.33 -13.21 14.87
CA GLY A 133 -19.90 -12.44 13.75
C GLY A 133 -18.95 -12.20 12.58
N TRP A 134 -17.85 -12.96 12.48
CA TRP A 134 -16.90 -12.83 11.36
C TRP A 134 -17.54 -13.05 9.98
N LYS A 135 -18.47 -13.99 9.89
CA LYS A 135 -19.18 -14.31 8.63
C LYS A 135 -20.11 -13.18 8.17
N ASP A 136 -20.48 -12.28 9.08
CA ASP A 136 -21.34 -11.12 8.82
C ASP A 136 -20.51 -9.84 8.66
N ASP A 137 -19.18 -9.94 8.70
CA ASP A 137 -18.28 -8.80 8.51
C ASP A 137 -18.38 -8.28 7.07
N VAL A 138 -18.54 -6.98 6.93
CA VAL A 138 -18.74 -6.30 5.64
C VAL A 138 -17.69 -5.22 5.44
N ARG A 139 -16.98 -5.30 4.33
CA ARG A 139 -16.06 -4.25 3.90
C ARG A 139 -16.77 -2.89 3.84
N PRO A 140 -16.18 -1.83 4.40
CA PRO A 140 -16.72 -0.48 4.26
C PRO A 140 -16.86 -0.10 2.77
N PRO A 141 -18.00 0.47 2.35
CA PRO A 141 -18.25 0.76 0.94
C PRO A 141 -17.24 1.78 0.39
N LEU A 142 -16.81 1.58 -0.84
CA LEU A 142 -15.93 2.48 -1.57
C LEU A 142 -16.43 2.65 -3.01
N ALA A 143 -16.86 3.86 -3.36
CA ALA A 143 -17.36 4.14 -4.70
C ALA A 143 -16.23 4.41 -5.72
N SER A 144 -15.09 4.90 -5.24
CA SER A 144 -13.90 5.17 -6.04
C SER A 144 -12.66 5.26 -5.14
N PRO A 145 -11.47 4.86 -5.60
CA PRO A 145 -10.22 5.12 -4.88
C PRO A 145 -9.98 6.61 -4.57
N ALA A 146 -10.55 7.54 -5.36
CA ALA A 146 -10.49 8.98 -5.09
C ALA A 146 -11.14 9.38 -3.75
N ASP A 147 -12.00 8.52 -3.19
CA ASP A 147 -12.70 8.75 -1.91
C ASP A 147 -11.89 8.27 -0.69
N LEU A 148 -10.76 7.59 -0.91
CA LEU A 148 -9.88 7.14 0.16
C LEU A 148 -9.15 8.32 0.81
N ILE A 149 -8.98 8.20 2.13
CA ILE A 149 -8.06 8.98 2.96
C ILE A 149 -7.20 7.96 3.69
N ILE A 150 -5.99 7.75 3.21
CA ILE A 150 -5.12 6.68 3.68
C ILE A 150 -4.23 7.19 4.81
N TYR A 151 -4.21 6.45 5.91
CA TYR A 151 -3.40 6.72 7.09
C TYR A 151 -2.43 5.56 7.31
N GLU A 152 -1.14 5.79 7.05
CA GLU A 152 -0.09 4.79 7.24
C GLU A 152 0.27 4.66 8.72
N MET A 153 0.34 3.44 9.22
CA MET A 153 0.65 3.20 10.62
C MET A 153 1.41 1.90 10.87
N HIS A 154 2.16 1.89 11.96
CA HIS A 154 2.79 0.71 12.53
C HIS A 154 2.17 0.41 13.91
N HIS A 155 1.92 -0.86 14.23
CA HIS A 155 1.22 -1.27 15.46
C HIS A 155 1.87 -0.72 16.73
N ARG A 156 3.22 -0.78 16.79
CA ARG A 156 3.96 -0.29 17.96
C ARG A 156 3.97 1.23 18.00
N ASP A 157 4.30 1.89 16.90
CA ASP A 157 4.34 3.35 16.82
C ASP A 157 3.07 3.98 17.37
N TYR A 158 1.93 3.45 16.93
CA TYR A 158 0.62 3.99 17.23
C TYR A 158 0.23 3.82 18.70
N SER A 159 0.62 2.74 19.36
CA SER A 159 0.03 2.33 20.63
C SER A 159 1.01 2.18 21.80
N VAL A 160 2.33 2.06 21.56
CA VAL A 160 3.27 1.61 22.60
C VAL A 160 3.55 2.68 23.65
N ASP A 161 3.51 3.97 23.29
CA ASP A 161 3.77 5.06 24.24
C ASP A 161 2.72 5.10 25.36
N ALA A 162 3.16 5.50 26.55
CA ALA A 162 2.27 5.60 27.73
C ALA A 162 1.15 6.61 27.51
N SER A 163 1.44 7.72 26.79
CA SER A 163 0.49 8.79 26.51
C SER A 163 -0.66 8.38 25.59
N SER A 164 -0.51 7.26 24.83
CA SER A 164 -1.61 6.72 24.01
C SER A 164 -2.84 6.35 24.83
N GLY A 165 -2.65 5.90 26.08
CA GLY A 165 -3.69 5.37 26.93
C GLY A 165 -4.37 4.09 26.39
N ILE A 166 -3.75 3.46 25.38
CA ILE A 166 -4.14 2.16 24.82
C ILE A 166 -3.60 1.06 25.74
N VAL A 167 -4.37 0.00 25.95
CA VAL A 167 -4.04 -1.10 26.86
C VAL A 167 -3.14 -2.13 26.19
N HIS A 168 -3.52 -2.60 24.99
CA HIS A 168 -2.81 -3.65 24.25
C HIS A 168 -1.65 -3.08 23.41
N LYS A 169 -0.64 -2.53 24.09
CA LYS A 169 0.47 -1.80 23.47
C LYS A 169 1.26 -2.62 22.47
N GLY A 170 1.34 -2.15 21.22
CA GLY A 170 2.07 -2.79 20.13
C GLY A 170 1.47 -4.11 19.65
N LYS A 171 0.18 -4.36 19.91
CA LYS A 171 -0.51 -5.61 19.58
C LYS A 171 -1.69 -5.38 18.63
N PHE A 172 -2.12 -6.42 17.89
CA PHE A 172 -3.31 -6.35 17.05
C PHE A 172 -4.55 -5.82 17.80
N PRO A 173 -4.85 -6.28 19.03
CA PRO A 173 -6.00 -5.78 19.78
C PRO A 173 -5.95 -4.28 20.13
N ALA A 174 -4.81 -3.60 20.00
CA ALA A 174 -4.75 -2.15 20.18
C ALA A 174 -5.74 -1.41 19.27
N LEU A 175 -5.94 -1.91 18.05
CA LEU A 175 -6.85 -1.33 17.05
C LEU A 175 -8.29 -1.84 17.19
N THR A 176 -8.63 -2.57 18.25
CA THR A 176 -10.00 -2.87 18.65
C THR A 176 -10.50 -1.94 19.75
N GLU A 177 -9.61 -1.14 20.34
CA GLU A 177 -9.95 -0.26 21.45
C GLU A 177 -10.61 1.04 20.96
N ASP A 178 -11.69 1.45 21.64
CA ASP A 178 -12.46 2.65 21.29
C ASP A 178 -11.58 3.88 21.15
N LYS A 179 -10.57 4.05 22.02
CA LYS A 179 -9.68 5.21 21.99
C LYS A 179 -8.86 5.29 20.71
N ALA A 180 -8.34 4.15 20.23
CA ALA A 180 -7.58 4.07 18.99
C ALA A 180 -8.46 4.39 17.79
N ILE A 181 -9.64 3.78 17.73
CA ILE A 181 -10.59 3.95 16.63
C ILE A 181 -11.17 5.37 16.60
N ALA A 182 -11.53 5.92 17.78
CA ALA A 182 -12.12 7.26 17.87
C ALA A 182 -11.21 8.36 17.34
N HIS A 183 -9.87 8.23 17.50
CA HIS A 183 -8.92 9.16 16.92
C HIS A 183 -9.00 9.17 15.38
N LEU A 184 -8.97 7.99 14.76
CA LEU A 184 -9.05 7.84 13.30
C LEU A 184 -10.38 8.39 12.75
N GLN A 185 -11.49 8.07 13.42
CA GLN A 185 -12.81 8.57 13.04
C GLN A 185 -12.92 10.09 13.19
N LYS A 186 -12.40 10.65 14.29
CA LYS A 186 -12.40 12.11 14.54
C LYS A 186 -11.56 12.85 13.51
N LEU A 187 -10.44 12.28 13.09
CA LEU A 187 -9.61 12.83 12.03
C LEU A 187 -10.29 12.76 10.65
N GLY A 188 -11.16 11.77 10.45
CA GLY A 188 -11.89 11.54 9.20
C GLY A 188 -11.25 10.49 8.28
N ILE A 189 -10.36 9.66 8.82
CA ILE A 189 -9.71 8.54 8.10
C ILE A 189 -10.77 7.50 7.72
N ASN A 190 -10.65 6.92 6.53
CA ASN A 190 -11.49 5.81 6.07
C ASN A 190 -10.70 4.62 5.53
N ALA A 191 -9.36 4.68 5.55
CA ALA A 191 -8.50 3.55 5.26
C ALA A 191 -7.21 3.64 6.10
N VAL A 192 -6.84 2.58 6.80
CA VAL A 192 -5.53 2.42 7.41
C VAL A 192 -4.65 1.56 6.52
N HIS A 193 -3.45 2.01 6.25
CA HIS A 193 -2.38 1.21 5.68
C HIS A 193 -1.47 0.77 6.83
N ILE A 194 -1.53 -0.53 7.17
CA ILE A 194 -0.69 -1.10 8.22
C ILE A 194 0.60 -1.64 7.61
N LEU A 195 1.74 -1.26 8.20
CA LEU A 195 3.06 -1.77 7.82
C LEU A 195 3.07 -3.30 7.90
N PRO A 196 4.09 -3.99 7.32
CA PRO A 196 4.08 -5.44 7.21
C PRO A 196 3.66 -6.13 8.52
N SER A 197 2.61 -6.92 8.44
CA SER A 197 1.97 -7.58 9.58
C SER A 197 1.88 -9.11 9.41
N PHE A 198 2.57 -9.63 8.39
CA PHE A 198 2.87 -11.06 8.24
C PHE A 198 4.13 -11.42 9.02
N ASP A 199 4.36 -12.73 9.22
CA ASP A 199 5.49 -13.28 9.97
C ASP A 199 6.84 -12.91 9.33
N TYR A 200 7.66 -12.17 10.07
CA TYR A 200 8.96 -11.66 9.65
C TYR A 200 10.08 -12.05 10.64
N ALA A 201 11.35 -11.96 10.22
CA ALA A 201 12.44 -12.64 10.90
C ALA A 201 13.13 -11.85 12.02
N SER A 202 13.08 -10.51 11.98
CA SER A 202 13.95 -9.65 12.81
C SER A 202 13.51 -9.47 14.25
N VAL A 203 12.36 -10.01 14.67
CA VAL A 203 11.90 -9.98 16.06
C VAL A 203 11.87 -11.39 16.62
N ASP A 204 12.59 -11.62 17.74
CA ASP A 204 12.52 -12.89 18.46
C ASP A 204 11.26 -12.94 19.32
N GLU A 205 10.24 -13.65 18.84
CA GLU A 205 8.95 -13.81 19.50
C GLU A 205 9.04 -14.50 20.87
N THR A 206 10.16 -15.17 21.19
CA THR A 206 10.38 -15.80 22.50
C THR A 206 10.88 -14.83 23.55
N ARG A 207 11.19 -13.58 23.17
CA ARG A 207 11.81 -12.56 24.03
C ARG A 207 11.05 -11.23 23.97
N LEU A 208 9.73 -11.26 23.89
CA LEU A 208 8.89 -10.05 23.79
C LEU A 208 8.83 -9.23 25.09
N ASP A 209 9.41 -9.72 26.17
CA ASP A 209 9.68 -9.00 27.42
C ASP A 209 10.83 -7.98 27.29
N THR A 210 11.65 -8.10 26.26
CA THR A 210 12.72 -7.15 25.92
C THR A 210 12.27 -6.27 24.74
N PRO A 211 12.59 -4.96 24.78
CA PRO A 211 12.25 -4.08 23.66
C PRO A 211 12.90 -4.54 22.35
N GLN A 212 12.08 -4.79 21.36
CA GLN A 212 12.49 -5.13 20.01
C GLN A 212 11.60 -4.34 19.04
N TYR A 213 12.18 -3.83 17.99
CA TYR A 213 11.48 -3.05 16.98
C TYR A 213 12.01 -3.37 15.59
N ASN A 214 11.11 -3.59 14.66
CA ASN A 214 11.38 -3.61 13.24
C ASN A 214 10.12 -3.19 12.47
N TRP A 215 10.26 -2.59 11.29
CA TRP A 215 9.11 -2.29 10.42
C TRP A 215 8.47 -3.55 9.81
N GLY A 216 9.23 -4.66 9.71
CA GLY A 216 8.73 -5.94 9.21
C GLY A 216 9.01 -6.20 7.72
N TYR A 217 9.90 -5.44 7.08
CA TYR A 217 10.26 -5.66 5.66
C TYR A 217 11.33 -6.77 5.49
N ASP A 218 11.25 -7.81 6.29
CA ASP A 218 12.12 -8.99 6.26
C ASP A 218 11.30 -10.29 6.33
N PRO A 219 10.54 -10.60 5.25
CA PRO A 219 9.53 -11.64 5.25
C PRO A 219 10.09 -13.04 5.46
N LEU A 220 9.41 -13.83 6.31
CA LEU A 220 9.71 -15.23 6.60
C LEU A 220 8.56 -16.15 6.14
N ASN A 221 7.33 -15.93 6.61
CA ASN A 221 6.13 -16.68 6.22
C ASN A 221 5.01 -15.71 5.79
N TYR A 222 4.81 -15.57 4.49
CA TYR A 222 3.98 -14.53 3.87
C TYR A 222 2.48 -14.60 4.19
N ASN A 223 1.97 -15.76 4.66
CA ASN A 223 0.53 -15.99 4.83
C ASN A 223 0.15 -16.24 6.30
N VAL A 224 1.00 -15.81 7.21
CA VAL A 224 0.81 -15.95 8.66
C VAL A 224 0.89 -14.56 9.29
N PRO A 225 -0.05 -14.15 10.15
CA PRO A 225 0.07 -12.91 10.91
C PRO A 225 1.29 -12.94 11.85
N GLU A 226 1.94 -11.79 12.02
CA GLU A 226 3.14 -11.62 12.84
C GLU A 226 2.87 -11.94 14.33
N GLY A 227 3.70 -12.79 14.92
CA GLY A 227 3.50 -13.24 16.28
C GLY A 227 3.88 -12.21 17.34
N SER A 228 4.78 -11.29 17.06
CA SER A 228 5.13 -10.22 18.00
C SER A 228 3.99 -9.23 18.23
N TYR A 229 3.04 -9.16 17.31
CA TYR A 229 1.82 -8.36 17.45
C TYR A 229 0.66 -9.12 18.10
N SER A 230 0.82 -10.43 18.38
CA SER A 230 -0.14 -11.22 19.13
C SER A 230 0.05 -11.08 20.63
N THR A 231 -1.01 -11.25 21.40
CA THR A 231 -0.94 -11.33 22.88
C THR A 231 -0.32 -12.64 23.36
N ASN A 232 -0.34 -13.69 22.51
CA ASN A 232 0.29 -14.97 22.79
C ASN A 232 0.93 -15.57 21.51
N PRO A 233 2.23 -15.35 21.26
CA PRO A 233 2.91 -15.86 20.06
C PRO A 233 3.09 -17.39 20.06
N TYR A 234 2.96 -18.04 21.22
CA TYR A 234 3.10 -19.51 21.34
C TYR A 234 1.84 -20.26 20.90
N ASP A 235 0.69 -19.60 20.84
CA ASP A 235 -0.54 -20.14 20.29
C ASP A 235 -0.78 -19.60 18.88
N PRO A 236 -0.64 -20.44 17.85
CA PRO A 236 -0.77 -20.01 16.45
C PRO A 236 -2.18 -19.52 16.09
N GLU A 237 -3.23 -20.00 16.77
CA GLU A 237 -4.60 -19.55 16.53
C GLU A 237 -4.86 -18.15 17.09
N THR A 238 -4.18 -17.75 18.17
CA THR A 238 -4.34 -16.42 18.79
C THR A 238 -3.96 -15.31 17.82
N ARG A 239 -2.80 -15.37 17.14
CA ARG A 239 -2.38 -14.33 16.18
C ARG A 239 -3.36 -14.17 15.02
N ILE A 240 -3.95 -15.28 14.55
CA ILE A 240 -4.93 -15.29 13.46
C ILE A 240 -6.23 -14.63 13.92
N ARG A 241 -6.76 -15.06 15.08
CA ARG A 241 -8.00 -14.53 15.65
C ARG A 241 -7.90 -13.03 15.96
N GLU A 242 -6.81 -12.59 16.57
CA GLU A 242 -6.61 -11.18 16.93
C GLU A 242 -6.48 -10.29 15.69
N PHE A 243 -5.82 -10.76 14.64
CA PHE A 243 -5.77 -10.04 13.36
C PHE A 243 -7.18 -9.89 12.75
N LYS A 244 -7.98 -10.96 12.72
CA LYS A 244 -9.39 -10.90 12.28
C LYS A 244 -10.23 -9.94 13.13
N GLN A 245 -10.06 -9.96 14.46
CA GLN A 245 -10.74 -9.03 15.37
C GLN A 245 -10.39 -7.58 15.08
N MET A 246 -9.13 -7.28 14.80
CA MET A 246 -8.67 -5.95 14.41
C MET A 246 -9.36 -5.49 13.12
N VAL A 247 -9.35 -6.30 12.07
CA VAL A 247 -10.00 -5.97 10.79
C VAL A 247 -11.49 -5.72 11.00
N GLN A 248 -12.18 -6.62 11.71
CA GLN A 248 -13.61 -6.50 12.00
C GLN A 248 -13.95 -5.22 12.79
N ALA A 249 -13.11 -4.83 13.76
CA ALA A 249 -13.32 -3.62 14.55
C ALA A 249 -13.17 -2.36 13.68
N LEU A 250 -12.17 -2.32 12.79
CA LEU A 250 -11.98 -1.23 11.84
C LEU A 250 -13.13 -1.15 10.83
N HIS A 251 -13.61 -2.28 10.30
CA HIS A 251 -14.76 -2.33 9.40
C HIS A 251 -16.03 -1.78 10.06
N ARG A 252 -16.31 -2.17 11.30
CA ARG A 252 -17.45 -1.62 12.09
C ARG A 252 -17.34 -0.10 12.28
N ALA A 253 -16.12 0.43 12.29
CA ALA A 253 -15.86 1.87 12.37
C ALA A 253 -15.93 2.58 11.00
N GLY A 254 -16.18 1.87 9.92
CA GLY A 254 -16.19 2.41 8.55
C GLY A 254 -14.79 2.65 7.98
N ILE A 255 -13.77 1.96 8.50
CA ILE A 255 -12.36 2.11 8.12
C ILE A 255 -11.91 0.83 7.40
N ARG A 256 -11.43 0.96 6.18
CA ARG A 256 -10.85 -0.11 5.38
C ARG A 256 -9.43 -0.43 5.86
N VAL A 257 -8.99 -1.66 5.64
CA VAL A 257 -7.65 -2.13 6.00
C VAL A 257 -6.85 -2.44 4.74
N ILE A 258 -5.71 -1.76 4.59
CA ILE A 258 -4.75 -1.97 3.51
C ILE A 258 -3.53 -2.64 4.13
N LEU A 259 -3.16 -3.80 3.61
CA LEU A 259 -1.99 -4.56 4.08
C LEU A 259 -0.77 -4.22 3.23
N ASP A 260 0.35 -3.91 3.89
CA ASP A 260 1.65 -3.82 3.24
C ASP A 260 2.20 -5.21 2.96
N VAL A 261 2.57 -5.49 1.71
CA VAL A 261 3.04 -6.81 1.26
C VAL A 261 4.41 -6.71 0.60
N VAL A 262 5.31 -7.62 0.98
CA VAL A 262 6.73 -7.59 0.61
C VAL A 262 7.07 -8.88 -0.16
N TYR A 263 6.65 -8.96 -1.43
CA TYR A 263 6.97 -10.14 -2.26
C TYR A 263 8.27 -10.00 -3.04
N ASN A 264 8.90 -8.85 -3.00
CA ASN A 264 10.07 -8.54 -3.83
C ASN A 264 11.35 -9.25 -3.38
N HIS A 265 11.45 -9.68 -2.12
CA HIS A 265 12.60 -10.44 -1.60
C HIS A 265 12.20 -11.36 -0.44
N THR A 266 13.12 -12.19 0.03
CA THR A 266 13.05 -12.94 1.29
C THR A 266 14.12 -12.46 2.24
N PHE A 267 13.87 -12.53 3.54
CA PHE A 267 14.86 -12.16 4.58
C PHE A 267 16.22 -12.84 4.37
N ASP A 268 16.20 -14.15 4.13
CA ASP A 268 17.39 -14.95 3.89
C ASP A 268 17.22 -15.72 2.57
N LEU A 269 18.15 -15.57 1.65
CA LEU A 269 18.12 -16.28 0.38
C LEU A 269 18.26 -17.79 0.60
N GLU A 270 19.35 -18.23 1.24
CA GLU A 270 19.71 -19.65 1.35
C GLU A 270 18.76 -20.41 2.29
N GLY A 271 18.36 -19.80 3.39
CA GLY A 271 17.47 -20.39 4.39
C GLY A 271 15.99 -20.25 4.10
N SER A 272 15.61 -19.58 3.00
CA SER A 272 14.21 -19.32 2.66
C SER A 272 13.40 -20.59 2.42
N ASN A 273 12.09 -20.52 2.67
CA ASN A 273 11.17 -21.60 2.35
C ASN A 273 11.13 -21.89 0.84
N PHE A 274 11.38 -20.88 0.01
CA PHE A 274 11.49 -21.03 -1.45
C PHE A 274 12.68 -21.90 -1.84
N GLN A 275 13.89 -21.60 -1.33
CA GLN A 275 15.09 -22.40 -1.63
C GLN A 275 14.99 -23.82 -1.09
N LYS A 276 14.41 -24.02 0.09
CA LYS A 276 14.21 -25.34 0.68
C LYS A 276 13.18 -26.20 -0.08
N THR A 277 12.36 -25.57 -0.90
CA THR A 277 11.30 -26.26 -1.68
C THR A 277 11.71 -26.45 -3.13
N TYR A 278 12.15 -25.41 -3.80
CA TYR A 278 12.60 -25.44 -5.20
C TYR A 278 13.76 -24.46 -5.41
N PRO A 279 15.01 -24.86 -5.15
CA PRO A 279 16.17 -24.00 -5.28
C PRO A 279 16.24 -23.28 -6.61
N ASP A 280 16.61 -22.01 -6.55
CA ASP A 280 16.84 -21.11 -7.67
C ASP A 280 15.58 -20.68 -8.47
N TYR A 281 14.47 -21.36 -8.33
CA TYR A 281 13.30 -21.13 -9.18
C TYR A 281 12.60 -19.80 -8.92
N TYR A 282 12.42 -19.46 -7.66
CA TYR A 282 11.63 -18.30 -7.25
C TYR A 282 12.40 -16.97 -7.30
N TYR A 283 13.72 -17.05 -7.55
CA TYR A 283 14.61 -15.89 -7.55
C TYR A 283 15.08 -15.53 -8.94
N ARG A 284 15.18 -14.24 -9.20
CA ARG A 284 15.70 -13.71 -10.46
C ARG A 284 17.23 -13.78 -10.49
N LYS A 285 17.77 -14.24 -11.62
CA LYS A 285 19.21 -14.37 -11.83
C LYS A 285 19.68 -13.51 -13.00
N ARG A 286 20.91 -13.07 -12.93
CA ARG A 286 21.62 -12.41 -14.01
C ARG A 286 22.10 -13.46 -15.04
N PRO A 287 22.50 -13.03 -16.24
CA PRO A 287 22.99 -13.96 -17.27
C PRO A 287 24.25 -14.77 -16.87
N ASP A 288 25.03 -14.26 -15.92
CA ASP A 288 26.21 -14.95 -15.37
C ASP A 288 25.86 -15.99 -14.28
N GLY A 289 24.57 -16.14 -13.97
CA GLY A 289 24.07 -17.07 -12.97
C GLY A 289 24.03 -16.52 -11.53
N SER A 290 24.54 -15.31 -11.28
CA SER A 290 24.44 -14.66 -9.97
C SER A 290 22.99 -14.20 -9.71
N TYR A 291 22.62 -14.11 -8.42
CA TYR A 291 21.31 -13.57 -8.06
C TYR A 291 21.25 -12.07 -8.34
N SER A 292 20.10 -11.63 -8.85
CA SER A 292 19.76 -10.22 -8.95
C SER A 292 19.35 -9.67 -7.58
N ASP A 293 19.55 -8.37 -7.38
CA ASP A 293 19.28 -7.70 -6.09
C ASP A 293 18.68 -6.30 -6.32
N GLY A 294 17.57 -6.25 -7.02
CA GLY A 294 16.81 -5.00 -7.22
C GLY A 294 16.21 -4.47 -5.93
N SER A 295 16.07 -5.31 -4.91
CA SER A 295 15.58 -4.95 -3.58
C SER A 295 16.63 -4.23 -2.71
N ALA A 296 17.93 -4.39 -3.02
CA ALA A 296 19.05 -4.04 -2.14
C ALA A 296 19.03 -4.76 -0.77
N CYS A 297 18.32 -5.90 -0.68
CA CYS A 297 18.23 -6.76 0.50
C CYS A 297 18.94 -8.11 0.30
N GLY A 298 19.79 -8.23 -0.75
CA GLY A 298 20.59 -9.41 -1.04
C GLY A 298 19.94 -10.40 -2.03
N ASN A 299 18.69 -10.21 -2.41
CA ASN A 299 17.99 -11.04 -3.39
C ASN A 299 16.77 -10.33 -3.97
N GLU A 300 16.25 -10.83 -5.09
CA GLU A 300 14.95 -10.44 -5.61
C GLU A 300 14.19 -11.64 -6.15
N THR A 301 12.88 -11.65 -5.98
CA THR A 301 12.01 -12.69 -6.51
C THR A 301 11.71 -12.47 -7.99
N ALA A 302 11.45 -13.57 -8.70
CA ALA A 302 11.15 -13.58 -10.13
C ALA A 302 9.65 -13.71 -10.37
N SER A 303 8.91 -12.60 -10.27
CA SER A 303 7.44 -12.59 -10.40
C SER A 303 6.96 -13.09 -11.78
N GLU A 304 7.79 -12.99 -12.82
CA GLU A 304 7.54 -13.53 -14.15
C GLU A 304 7.55 -15.07 -14.21
N GLN A 305 8.14 -15.74 -13.21
CA GLN A 305 8.10 -17.20 -13.12
C GLN A 305 6.68 -17.68 -12.75
N PRO A 306 6.14 -18.67 -13.48
CA PRO A 306 4.74 -19.08 -13.30
C PRO A 306 4.34 -19.43 -11.87
N LEU A 307 5.20 -20.12 -11.10
CA LEU A 307 4.90 -20.45 -9.71
C LEU A 307 5.02 -19.26 -8.77
N MET A 308 5.99 -18.35 -8.98
CA MET A 308 6.08 -17.15 -8.15
C MET A 308 4.89 -16.23 -8.41
N ARG A 309 4.51 -16.02 -9.66
CA ARG A 309 3.28 -15.31 -10.02
C ARG A 309 2.07 -15.91 -9.35
N ARG A 310 1.92 -17.23 -9.45
CA ARG A 310 0.80 -17.93 -8.82
C ARG A 310 0.82 -17.81 -7.30
N PHE A 311 1.99 -17.88 -6.69
CA PHE A 311 2.16 -17.68 -5.25
C PHE A 311 1.67 -16.29 -4.82
N MET A 312 2.11 -15.23 -5.50
CA MET A 312 1.68 -13.87 -5.19
C MET A 312 0.16 -13.70 -5.32
N ILE A 313 -0.42 -14.20 -6.41
CA ILE A 313 -1.88 -14.17 -6.63
C ILE A 313 -2.63 -14.88 -5.50
N GLU A 314 -2.26 -16.13 -5.20
CA GLU A 314 -2.95 -16.94 -4.17
C GLU A 314 -2.76 -16.34 -2.77
N SER A 315 -1.59 -15.78 -2.48
CA SER A 315 -1.31 -15.14 -1.20
C SER A 315 -2.18 -13.90 -0.99
N MET A 316 -2.24 -12.99 -1.97
CA MET A 316 -3.09 -11.79 -1.84
C MET A 316 -4.58 -12.14 -1.82
N LYS A 317 -5.00 -13.15 -2.59
CA LYS A 317 -6.38 -13.69 -2.49
C LYS A 317 -6.67 -14.22 -1.09
N TYR A 318 -5.75 -15.00 -0.52
CA TYR A 318 -5.90 -15.54 0.83
C TYR A 318 -6.09 -14.43 1.87
N TRP A 319 -5.28 -13.37 1.84
CA TRP A 319 -5.47 -12.22 2.72
C TRP A 319 -6.80 -11.50 2.48
N ALA A 320 -7.25 -11.39 1.23
CA ALA A 320 -8.53 -10.77 0.90
C ALA A 320 -9.74 -11.62 1.33
N GLU A 321 -9.66 -12.95 1.17
CA GLU A 321 -10.77 -13.87 1.45
C GLU A 321 -10.83 -14.26 2.94
N GLU A 322 -9.69 -14.62 3.55
CA GLU A 322 -9.61 -15.13 4.92
C GLU A 322 -9.60 -14.01 5.97
N TYR A 323 -8.94 -12.89 5.68
CA TYR A 323 -8.80 -11.77 6.60
C TYR A 323 -9.58 -10.52 6.19
N HIS A 324 -10.35 -10.59 5.12
CA HIS A 324 -11.17 -9.51 4.57
C HIS A 324 -10.38 -8.22 4.26
N ILE A 325 -9.11 -8.33 3.89
CA ILE A 325 -8.27 -7.18 3.54
C ILE A 325 -8.85 -6.43 2.34
N ASP A 326 -8.91 -5.09 2.44
CA ASP A 326 -9.58 -4.18 1.49
C ASP A 326 -8.66 -3.57 0.46
N GLY A 327 -7.36 -3.74 0.62
CA GLY A 327 -6.38 -3.21 -0.32
C GLY A 327 -4.97 -3.67 0.03
N PHE A 328 -4.04 -3.40 -0.88
CA PHE A 328 -2.66 -3.81 -0.73
C PHE A 328 -1.71 -2.69 -1.17
N ARG A 329 -0.73 -2.39 -0.32
CA ARG A 329 0.46 -1.64 -0.72
C ARG A 329 1.56 -2.64 -1.05
N VAL A 330 2.08 -2.58 -2.25
CA VAL A 330 3.14 -3.50 -2.71
C VAL A 330 4.48 -2.81 -2.57
N ASP A 331 5.28 -3.33 -1.66
CA ASP A 331 6.66 -2.88 -1.41
C ASP A 331 7.51 -3.11 -2.66
N LEU A 332 8.32 -2.10 -3.05
CA LEU A 332 9.15 -2.13 -4.26
C LEU A 332 8.40 -2.76 -5.45
N MET A 333 7.16 -2.33 -5.69
CA MET A 333 6.29 -2.85 -6.76
C MET A 333 7.00 -2.86 -8.12
N GLY A 334 7.92 -1.90 -8.33
CA GLY A 334 8.73 -1.78 -9.55
C GLY A 334 9.70 -2.95 -9.81
N ILE A 335 9.84 -3.91 -8.90
CA ILE A 335 10.58 -5.15 -9.13
C ILE A 335 9.72 -6.22 -9.81
N HIS A 336 8.39 -6.16 -9.64
CA HIS A 336 7.46 -7.12 -10.21
C HIS A 336 7.11 -6.79 -11.66
N ASP A 337 6.81 -7.82 -12.44
CA ASP A 337 6.40 -7.62 -13.83
C ASP A 337 4.93 -7.16 -13.94
N ILE A 338 4.64 -6.36 -14.98
CA ILE A 338 3.31 -5.77 -15.23
C ILE A 338 2.23 -6.85 -15.35
N GLU A 339 2.55 -7.97 -16.00
CA GLU A 339 1.59 -9.06 -16.23
C GLU A 339 1.15 -9.67 -14.89
N THR A 340 2.09 -9.91 -13.98
CA THR A 340 1.79 -10.39 -12.63
C THR A 340 0.90 -9.41 -11.88
N MET A 341 1.22 -8.12 -11.90
CA MET A 341 0.42 -7.10 -11.22
C MET A 341 -1.01 -7.00 -11.79
N ASN A 342 -1.15 -7.07 -13.11
CA ASN A 342 -2.46 -7.06 -13.75
C ASN A 342 -3.29 -8.31 -13.41
N GLN A 343 -2.67 -9.50 -13.39
CA GLN A 343 -3.36 -10.73 -12.98
C GLN A 343 -3.78 -10.70 -11.50
N ILE A 344 -2.95 -10.19 -10.62
CA ILE A 344 -3.30 -9.97 -9.21
C ILE A 344 -4.55 -9.08 -9.11
N ARG A 345 -4.54 -7.92 -9.77
CA ARG A 345 -5.70 -7.02 -9.77
C ARG A 345 -6.96 -7.73 -10.29
N ASP A 346 -6.87 -8.45 -11.40
CA ASP A 346 -8.02 -9.12 -12.00
C ASP A 346 -8.61 -10.18 -11.08
N GLU A 347 -7.76 -10.96 -10.37
CA GLU A 347 -8.21 -11.96 -9.42
C GLU A 347 -8.81 -11.34 -8.15
N LEU A 348 -8.22 -10.28 -7.61
CA LEU A 348 -8.76 -9.57 -6.46
C LEU A 348 -10.08 -8.86 -6.77
N HIS A 349 -10.21 -8.28 -7.97
CA HIS A 349 -11.46 -7.64 -8.40
C HIS A 349 -12.60 -8.64 -8.68
N ARG A 350 -12.32 -9.94 -8.83
CA ARG A 350 -13.35 -11.00 -8.82
C ARG A 350 -13.91 -11.25 -7.43
N ILE A 351 -13.11 -11.02 -6.39
CA ILE A 351 -13.55 -11.10 -4.99
C ILE A 351 -14.38 -9.85 -4.66
N ASP A 352 -13.78 -8.68 -4.86
CA ASP A 352 -14.44 -7.38 -4.66
C ASP A 352 -13.76 -6.31 -5.54
N PRO A 353 -14.48 -5.67 -6.47
CA PRO A 353 -13.91 -4.66 -7.36
C PRO A 353 -13.45 -3.38 -6.64
N SER A 354 -13.76 -3.21 -5.37
CA SER A 354 -13.32 -2.09 -4.55
C SER A 354 -11.99 -2.34 -3.84
N ILE A 355 -11.38 -3.53 -3.95
CA ILE A 355 -10.04 -3.80 -3.42
C ILE A 355 -9.03 -2.93 -4.17
N PHE A 356 -8.35 -2.06 -3.42
CA PHE A 356 -7.43 -1.08 -4.01
C PHE A 356 -5.98 -1.56 -3.91
N ILE A 357 -5.22 -1.43 -5.00
CA ILE A 357 -3.82 -1.83 -5.08
C ILE A 357 -2.98 -0.62 -5.44
N TYR A 358 -1.91 -0.41 -4.70
CA TYR A 358 -0.89 0.59 -5.02
C TYR A 358 0.47 0.15 -4.51
N GLY A 359 1.53 0.83 -4.92
CA GLY A 359 2.86 0.48 -4.45
C GLY A 359 3.93 1.45 -4.90
N GLU A 360 5.15 1.09 -4.59
CA GLU A 360 6.33 1.82 -4.99
C GLU A 360 6.71 1.48 -6.42
N GLY A 361 6.50 2.42 -7.34
CA GLY A 361 6.80 2.26 -8.77
C GLY A 361 8.30 2.39 -9.08
N TRP A 362 9.16 1.85 -8.23
CA TRP A 362 10.62 1.83 -8.38
C TRP A 362 11.23 0.56 -7.77
N SER A 363 12.52 0.37 -7.98
CA SER A 363 13.37 -0.61 -7.30
C SER A 363 14.45 0.12 -6.50
N ALA A 364 14.97 -0.51 -5.46
CA ALA A 364 16.05 0.06 -4.64
C ALA A 364 17.42 -0.03 -5.33
N SER A 365 17.59 -0.99 -6.26
CA SER A 365 18.80 -1.22 -7.06
C SER A 365 18.41 -1.71 -8.45
N SER A 366 19.39 -2.12 -9.27
CA SER A 366 19.12 -2.60 -10.63
C SER A 366 18.55 -4.02 -10.65
N CYS A 367 17.41 -4.20 -11.34
CA CYS A 367 16.80 -5.51 -11.61
C CYS A 367 17.39 -6.16 -12.87
N ALA A 368 17.51 -7.48 -12.85
CA ALA A 368 17.90 -8.25 -14.04
C ALA A 368 16.69 -8.63 -14.91
N TYR A 369 15.79 -7.68 -15.14
CA TYR A 369 14.60 -7.83 -16.00
C TYR A 369 14.36 -6.53 -16.77
N PRO A 370 13.80 -6.58 -18.00
CA PRO A 370 13.58 -5.39 -18.82
C PRO A 370 12.68 -4.37 -18.11
N ALA A 371 13.16 -3.13 -17.98
CA ALA A 371 12.46 -2.08 -17.23
C ALA A 371 11.07 -1.74 -17.81
N GLU A 372 10.88 -1.89 -19.12
CA GLU A 372 9.62 -1.69 -19.82
C GLU A 372 8.56 -2.76 -19.51
N LEU A 373 8.97 -3.90 -18.95
CA LEU A 373 8.07 -4.98 -18.49
C LEU A 373 7.84 -4.96 -16.98
N LEU A 374 8.56 -4.12 -16.26
CA LEU A 374 8.41 -3.98 -14.81
C LEU A 374 7.31 -2.97 -14.43
N ALA A 375 6.70 -3.17 -13.28
CA ALA A 375 5.66 -2.30 -12.71
C ALA A 375 6.26 -0.98 -12.18
N MET A 376 7.18 -0.42 -12.94
CA MET A 376 7.77 0.90 -12.68
C MET A 376 6.72 1.99 -12.84
N LYS A 377 6.88 3.09 -12.13
CA LYS A 377 6.01 4.27 -12.20
C LYS A 377 5.75 4.74 -13.63
N ALA A 378 6.78 4.76 -14.46
CA ALA A 378 6.67 5.14 -15.87
C ALA A 378 5.73 4.25 -16.70
N ASN A 379 5.40 3.05 -16.23
CA ASN A 379 4.53 2.07 -16.88
C ASN A 379 3.14 1.97 -16.24
N THR A 380 2.83 2.80 -15.24
CA THR A 380 1.57 2.74 -14.47
C THR A 380 0.33 2.86 -15.34
N ALA A 381 0.36 3.63 -16.42
CA ALA A 381 -0.75 3.72 -17.38
C ALA A 381 -1.16 2.35 -17.97
N GLY A 382 -0.23 1.38 -18.06
CA GLY A 382 -0.49 0.00 -18.49
C GLY A 382 -1.08 -0.91 -17.41
N MET A 383 -1.17 -0.43 -16.16
CA MET A 383 -1.67 -1.17 -15.00
C MET A 383 -2.98 -0.55 -14.51
N LYS A 384 -4.05 -0.70 -15.30
CA LYS A 384 -5.36 -0.10 -14.99
C LYS A 384 -5.84 -0.49 -13.57
N GLY A 385 -6.20 0.53 -12.76
CA GLY A 385 -6.70 0.33 -11.39
C GLY A 385 -5.60 0.05 -10.34
N ILE A 386 -4.32 0.14 -10.72
CA ILE A 386 -3.18 0.07 -9.81
C ILE A 386 -2.51 1.44 -9.77
N ALA A 387 -2.17 1.92 -8.56
CA ALA A 387 -1.56 3.23 -8.36
C ALA A 387 -0.10 3.13 -7.94
N ALA A 388 0.64 4.24 -8.11
CA ALA A 388 2.01 4.37 -7.65
C ALA A 388 2.18 5.66 -6.83
N PHE A 389 3.15 5.65 -5.91
CA PHE A 389 3.54 6.85 -5.16
C PHE A 389 4.17 7.91 -6.06
N SER A 390 3.78 9.18 -5.87
CA SER A 390 4.37 10.32 -6.59
C SER A 390 5.48 10.97 -5.77
N ASP A 391 6.71 10.51 -5.98
CA ASP A 391 7.90 11.18 -5.45
C ASP A 391 8.12 12.56 -6.09
N GLU A 392 7.52 12.83 -7.28
CA GLU A 392 7.53 14.15 -7.89
C GLU A 392 6.91 15.19 -6.96
N LEU A 393 5.71 14.95 -6.44
CA LEU A 393 5.02 15.87 -5.53
C LEU A 393 5.73 15.94 -4.18
N ARG A 394 6.09 14.77 -3.61
CA ARG A 394 6.78 14.69 -2.32
C ARG A 394 8.04 15.55 -2.32
N ASP A 395 8.92 15.33 -3.28
CA ASP A 395 10.23 15.97 -3.30
C ASP A 395 10.17 17.43 -3.80
N ALA A 396 9.21 17.77 -4.65
CA ALA A 396 8.94 19.15 -5.01
C ALA A 396 8.49 20.00 -3.82
N LEU A 397 7.77 19.41 -2.87
CA LEU A 397 7.37 20.09 -1.64
C LEU A 397 8.56 20.19 -0.67
N ARG A 398 9.13 19.06 -0.24
CA ARG A 398 10.05 19.00 0.91
C ARG A 398 11.55 18.95 0.57
N GLY A 399 11.89 18.68 -0.68
CA GLY A 399 13.26 18.45 -1.15
C GLY A 399 13.57 16.98 -1.44
N PRO A 400 14.64 16.70 -2.23
CA PRO A 400 14.91 15.38 -2.79
C PRO A 400 15.26 14.35 -1.71
N PHE A 401 14.85 13.10 -1.94
CA PHE A 401 15.08 11.97 -1.06
C PHE A 401 16.56 11.71 -0.74
N ASN A 402 17.44 11.88 -1.72
CA ASN A 402 18.85 11.55 -1.61
C ASN A 402 19.72 12.68 -0.96
N ASP A 403 19.13 13.81 -0.60
CA ASP A 403 19.83 14.92 0.07
C ASP A 403 18.92 15.58 1.10
N ASN A 404 19.02 15.14 2.35
CA ASN A 404 18.17 15.61 3.45
C ASN A 404 18.37 17.07 3.83
N ARG A 405 19.46 17.71 3.40
CA ARG A 405 19.75 19.12 3.68
C ARG A 405 19.21 20.04 2.60
N LYS A 406 18.90 19.52 1.43
CA LYS A 406 18.36 20.30 0.31
C LYS A 406 16.84 20.46 0.48
N GLY A 407 16.41 21.70 0.67
CA GLY A 407 15.00 22.08 0.65
C GLY A 407 14.47 22.25 -0.78
N ALA A 408 13.16 22.47 -0.90
CA ALA A 408 12.47 22.80 -2.14
C ALA A 408 11.39 23.85 -1.90
N PHE A 409 10.19 23.68 -2.44
CA PHE A 409 9.12 24.67 -2.36
C PHE A 409 8.86 25.18 -0.92
N LEU A 410 8.71 24.28 0.06
CA LEU A 410 8.46 24.67 1.46
C LEU A 410 9.57 25.54 2.05
N ALA A 411 10.80 25.39 1.60
CA ALA A 411 11.93 26.24 2.01
C ALA A 411 11.99 27.59 1.26
N GLY A 412 10.99 27.90 0.43
CA GLY A 412 10.98 29.12 -0.40
C GLY A 412 11.97 29.08 -1.57
N ILE A 413 12.26 27.88 -2.07
CA ILE A 413 13.13 27.64 -3.23
C ILE A 413 12.27 27.46 -4.47
N ALA A 414 12.46 28.35 -5.45
CA ALA A 414 11.72 28.29 -6.72
C ALA A 414 12.26 27.20 -7.66
N GLY A 415 11.41 26.77 -8.59
CA GLY A 415 11.77 25.85 -9.67
C GLY A 415 11.02 24.53 -9.68
N GLU A 416 10.29 24.21 -8.60
CA GLU A 416 9.49 22.99 -8.46
C GLU A 416 7.99 23.19 -8.74
N GLU A 417 7.59 24.38 -9.19
CA GLU A 417 6.18 24.71 -9.41
C GLU A 417 5.52 23.77 -10.44
N GLU A 418 6.26 23.36 -11.50
CA GLU A 418 5.73 22.44 -12.50
C GLU A 418 5.55 21.01 -11.94
N SER A 419 6.45 20.58 -11.06
CA SER A 419 6.32 19.29 -10.35
C SER A 419 5.09 19.29 -9.44
N ILE A 420 4.84 20.40 -8.73
CA ILE A 420 3.65 20.56 -7.87
C ILE A 420 2.38 20.58 -8.72
N LYS A 421 2.37 21.32 -9.85
CA LYS A 421 1.22 21.33 -10.78
C LYS A 421 0.92 19.93 -11.32
N ALA A 422 1.96 19.16 -11.72
CA ALA A 422 1.81 17.78 -12.18
C ALA A 422 1.18 16.90 -11.09
N GLY A 423 1.65 17.02 -9.84
CA GLY A 423 1.06 16.31 -8.70
C GLY A 423 -0.39 16.73 -8.42
N ILE A 424 -0.70 18.04 -8.48
CA ILE A 424 -2.08 18.53 -8.33
C ILE A 424 -2.99 17.97 -9.43
N ALA A 425 -2.49 17.83 -10.66
CA ALA A 425 -3.24 17.21 -11.77
C ALA A 425 -3.30 15.67 -11.67
N GLY A 426 -2.81 15.04 -10.59
CA GLY A 426 -2.81 13.59 -10.40
C GLY A 426 -1.85 12.86 -11.33
N MET A 427 -0.75 13.50 -11.75
CA MET A 427 0.22 13.00 -12.75
C MET A 427 -0.41 12.59 -14.09
N THR A 428 -1.63 13.04 -14.37
CA THR A 428 -2.32 12.88 -15.67
C THR A 428 -1.88 13.97 -16.64
N ASP A 429 -2.01 13.71 -17.94
CA ASP A 429 -1.66 14.69 -18.97
C ASP A 429 -2.55 15.96 -18.86
N HIS A 430 -1.93 17.12 -18.63
CA HIS A 430 -2.62 18.40 -18.47
C HIS A 430 -1.96 19.51 -19.31
N PRO A 431 -2.74 20.28 -20.14
CA PRO A 431 -2.17 21.22 -21.11
C PRO A 431 -1.41 22.41 -20.52
N GLN A 432 -1.59 22.71 -19.23
CA GLN A 432 -0.91 23.81 -18.53
C GLN A 432 0.28 23.35 -17.67
N VAL A 433 0.71 22.09 -17.81
CA VAL A 433 1.91 21.53 -17.13
C VAL A 433 3.00 21.31 -18.16
N ASP A 434 4.16 21.94 -17.92
CA ASP A 434 5.37 21.67 -18.69
C ASP A 434 6.12 20.48 -18.06
N TYR A 435 5.79 19.27 -18.54
CA TYR A 435 6.41 18.04 -18.03
C TYR A 435 7.92 17.98 -18.25
N SER A 436 8.49 18.75 -19.21
CA SER A 436 9.95 18.79 -19.38
C SER A 436 10.68 19.37 -18.17
N ARG A 437 9.96 20.16 -17.35
CA ARG A 437 10.46 20.81 -16.13
C ARG A 437 10.09 20.07 -14.85
N VAL A 438 9.23 19.04 -14.92
CA VAL A 438 8.92 18.20 -13.77
C VAL A 438 10.17 17.43 -13.36
N ASN A 439 10.41 17.31 -12.04
CA ASN A 439 11.48 16.45 -11.54
C ASN A 439 11.21 14.98 -11.93
N TYR A 440 12.21 14.10 -11.90
CA TYR A 440 12.14 12.67 -12.23
C TYR A 440 11.43 12.33 -13.56
N SER A 441 10.11 12.48 -13.64
CA SER A 441 9.30 12.05 -14.80
C SER A 441 9.09 13.19 -15.80
N LYS A 442 9.60 13.02 -17.03
CA LYS A 442 9.49 14.04 -18.11
C LYS A 442 8.22 13.93 -18.94
N LYS A 443 7.22 13.18 -18.46
CA LYS A 443 5.88 13.02 -19.05
C LYS A 443 4.90 12.60 -17.97
N ALA A 444 3.61 12.80 -18.20
CA ALA A 444 2.56 12.19 -17.38
C ALA A 444 2.70 10.65 -17.42
N TRP A 445 2.50 10.00 -16.28
CA TRP A 445 2.61 8.55 -16.16
C TRP A 445 1.31 7.88 -15.70
N ALA A 446 0.35 8.64 -15.16
CA ALA A 446 -0.95 8.13 -14.79
C ALA A 446 -1.95 8.33 -15.93
N ALA A 447 -2.70 7.27 -16.29
CA ALA A 447 -3.81 7.38 -17.23
C ALA A 447 -5.02 8.06 -16.58
N GLU A 448 -5.21 7.82 -15.27
CA GLU A 448 -6.27 8.40 -14.46
C GLU A 448 -5.70 8.91 -13.13
N PRO A 449 -6.27 9.95 -12.51
CA PRO A 449 -5.72 10.54 -11.28
C PRO A 449 -5.72 9.54 -10.11
N THR A 450 -6.62 8.55 -10.11
CA THR A 450 -6.66 7.49 -9.09
C THR A 450 -5.48 6.53 -9.15
N GLN A 451 -4.62 6.64 -10.15
CA GLN A 451 -3.35 5.89 -10.24
C GLN A 451 -2.18 6.60 -9.55
N MET A 452 -2.39 7.77 -8.94
CA MET A 452 -1.37 8.48 -8.19
C MET A 452 -1.68 8.51 -6.70
N ILE A 453 -0.71 8.09 -5.87
CA ILE A 453 -0.73 8.34 -4.42
C ILE A 453 -0.08 9.71 -4.16
N SER A 454 -0.88 10.62 -3.59
CA SER A 454 -0.45 11.96 -3.23
C SER A 454 0.01 11.98 -1.78
N TYR A 455 1.26 12.32 -1.52
CA TYR A 455 1.84 12.33 -0.18
C TYR A 455 3.01 13.29 -0.07
N VAL A 456 3.43 13.59 1.15
CA VAL A 456 4.61 14.41 1.44
C VAL A 456 5.62 13.71 2.33
N SER A 457 5.20 12.74 3.15
CA SER A 457 6.08 11.81 3.87
C SER A 457 5.38 10.48 4.14
N CYS A 458 6.16 9.46 4.46
CA CYS A 458 5.74 8.12 4.82
C CYS A 458 6.66 7.59 5.91
N HIS A 459 6.60 6.27 6.22
CA HIS A 459 7.51 5.65 7.19
C HIS A 459 8.98 5.76 6.78
N ASP A 460 9.26 5.68 5.46
CA ASP A 460 10.61 5.84 4.89
C ASP A 460 11.09 7.28 4.96
N ASP A 461 12.41 7.46 5.13
CA ASP A 461 13.07 8.74 5.23
C ASP A 461 12.62 9.54 6.49
N MET A 462 12.90 10.83 6.54
CA MET A 462 12.48 11.69 7.63
C MET A 462 10.98 12.00 7.56
N CYS A 463 10.29 11.97 8.68
CA CYS A 463 8.96 12.55 8.76
C CYS A 463 8.99 14.07 8.46
N LEU A 464 7.85 14.63 8.07
CA LEU A 464 7.76 16.00 7.54
C LEU A 464 8.36 17.04 8.50
N ALA A 465 8.03 17.00 9.79
CA ALA A 465 8.52 17.96 10.77
C ALA A 465 10.05 17.93 10.92
N ASP A 466 10.66 16.74 10.95
CA ASP A 466 12.12 16.60 11.00
C ASP A 466 12.77 17.08 9.69
N ARG A 467 12.15 16.78 8.55
CA ARG A 467 12.64 17.21 7.24
C ARG A 467 12.67 18.73 7.13
N ILE A 468 11.59 19.42 7.52
CA ILE A 468 11.53 20.90 7.50
C ILE A 468 12.60 21.48 8.42
N ARG A 469 12.76 20.96 9.65
CA ARG A 469 13.81 21.43 10.56
C ARG A 469 15.23 21.17 10.05
N THR A 470 15.44 20.10 9.29
CA THR A 470 16.75 19.77 8.70
C THR A 470 17.09 20.68 7.54
N THR A 471 16.12 21.03 6.70
CA THR A 471 16.33 21.94 5.56
C THR A 471 16.34 23.42 5.97
N MET A 472 15.76 23.75 7.11
CA MET A 472 15.66 25.12 7.66
C MET A 472 16.09 25.13 9.14
N PRO A 473 17.40 24.97 9.42
CA PRO A 473 17.90 24.94 10.80
C PRO A 473 17.51 26.20 11.60
N GLY A 474 17.01 26.01 12.81
CA GLY A 474 16.59 27.09 13.69
C GLY A 474 15.20 27.66 13.39
N ILE A 475 14.43 27.05 12.53
CA ILE A 475 13.03 27.44 12.25
C ILE A 475 12.21 27.44 13.55
N ALA A 476 11.39 28.48 13.73
CA ALA A 476 10.48 28.57 14.87
C ALA A 476 9.28 27.60 14.71
N ASP A 477 8.70 27.17 15.83
CA ASP A 477 7.58 26.22 15.81
C ASP A 477 6.34 26.76 15.04
N ASP A 478 6.07 28.05 15.11
CA ASP A 478 4.96 28.67 14.37
C ASP A 478 5.19 28.67 12.85
N GLU A 479 6.43 28.83 12.41
CA GLU A 479 6.80 28.72 10.99
C GLU A 479 6.77 27.26 10.52
N LEU A 480 7.26 26.32 11.34
CA LEU A 480 7.16 24.89 11.07
C LEU A 480 5.70 24.47 10.87
N ILE A 481 4.81 24.90 11.79
CA ILE A 481 3.37 24.58 11.69
C ILE A 481 2.79 25.11 10.37
N ARG A 482 3.08 26.37 10.00
CA ARG A 482 2.58 26.92 8.73
C ARG A 482 3.02 26.11 7.51
N LEU A 483 4.28 25.67 7.49
CA LEU A 483 4.83 24.87 6.38
C LEU A 483 4.26 23.46 6.33
N ASP A 484 4.04 22.84 7.50
CA ASP A 484 3.36 21.55 7.61
C ASP A 484 1.94 21.63 7.04
N LEU A 485 1.15 22.60 7.49
CA LEU A 485 -0.21 22.83 7.00
C LEU A 485 -0.26 23.16 5.50
N LEU A 486 0.71 23.94 5.00
CA LEU A 486 0.84 24.25 3.57
C LEU A 486 1.11 22.98 2.75
N ALA A 487 2.02 22.11 3.21
CA ALA A 487 2.33 20.85 2.55
C ALA A 487 1.11 19.94 2.46
N GLN A 488 0.38 19.77 3.56
CA GLN A 488 -0.81 18.93 3.59
C GLN A 488 -1.96 19.54 2.77
N THR A 489 -2.05 20.86 2.69
CA THR A 489 -3.01 21.48 1.78
C THR A 489 -2.74 21.07 0.33
N ALA A 490 -1.48 21.06 -0.11
CA ALA A 490 -1.13 20.57 -1.46
C ALA A 490 -1.52 19.10 -1.66
N VAL A 491 -1.26 18.22 -0.67
CA VAL A 491 -1.62 16.80 -0.73
C VAL A 491 -3.14 16.61 -0.83
N PHE A 492 -3.90 17.18 0.09
CA PHE A 492 -5.35 16.93 0.20
C PHE A 492 -6.21 17.68 -0.84
N THR A 493 -5.65 18.67 -1.52
CA THR A 493 -6.32 19.38 -2.63
C THR A 493 -5.89 18.92 -4.02
N SER A 494 -4.92 17.99 -4.11
CA SER A 494 -4.52 17.32 -5.35
C SER A 494 -5.57 16.30 -5.83
N GLN A 495 -5.48 15.90 -7.10
CA GLN A 495 -6.40 14.92 -7.71
C GLN A 495 -6.06 13.46 -7.41
N GLY A 496 -4.85 13.15 -6.95
CA GLY A 496 -4.45 11.81 -6.54
C GLY A 496 -5.18 11.30 -5.29
N VAL A 497 -4.88 10.08 -4.90
CA VAL A 497 -5.36 9.48 -3.65
C VAL A 497 -4.49 9.99 -2.49
N PRO A 498 -5.03 10.72 -1.51
CA PRO A 498 -4.23 11.30 -0.43
C PRO A 498 -3.80 10.23 0.58
N PHE A 499 -2.56 10.38 0.99
CA PHE A 499 -1.89 9.50 1.94
C PHE A 499 -1.13 10.34 2.95
N MET A 500 -1.17 9.97 4.22
CA MET A 500 -0.45 10.62 5.30
C MET A 500 0.17 9.61 6.26
N LEU A 501 1.33 9.94 6.80
CA LEU A 501 1.98 9.18 7.87
C LEU A 501 1.26 9.44 9.20
N SER A 502 1.05 8.39 10.00
CA SER A 502 0.51 8.52 11.37
C SER A 502 1.31 9.50 12.22
N GLY A 503 0.60 10.42 12.87
CA GLY A 503 1.17 11.44 13.74
C GLY A 503 1.55 12.75 13.05
N GLU A 504 1.45 12.87 11.73
CA GLU A 504 1.64 14.17 11.06
C GLU A 504 0.64 15.21 11.57
N GLU A 505 -0.58 14.78 11.84
CA GLU A 505 -1.65 15.63 12.41
C GLU A 505 -1.36 16.15 13.82
N MET A 506 -0.23 15.74 14.39
CA MET A 506 0.26 16.22 15.69
C MET A 506 1.77 16.56 15.67
N LEU A 507 2.33 16.86 14.50
CA LEU A 507 3.75 17.19 14.27
C LEU A 507 4.71 16.11 14.78
N ARG A 508 4.44 14.84 14.39
CA ARG A 508 5.35 13.73 14.69
C ARG A 508 6.78 14.06 14.33
N ASN A 509 7.71 13.67 15.21
CA ASN A 509 9.12 13.68 14.91
C ASN A 509 9.76 12.33 15.29
N LYS A 510 10.81 11.97 14.58
CA LYS A 510 11.65 10.80 14.84
C LYS A 510 13.07 11.23 15.23
N LYS A 511 13.21 12.38 15.85
CA LYS A 511 14.47 12.95 16.35
C LYS A 511 15.57 13.01 15.28
N PHE A 512 15.19 13.38 14.05
CA PHE A 512 16.04 13.47 12.86
C PHE A 512 16.63 12.12 12.37
N VAL A 513 16.11 10.99 12.84
CA VAL A 513 16.53 9.69 12.31
C VAL A 513 15.97 9.52 10.91
N HIS A 514 16.85 9.38 9.93
CA HIS A 514 16.51 9.24 8.52
C HIS A 514 15.84 7.91 8.21
N ASN A 515 16.44 6.80 8.67
CA ASN A 515 15.92 5.44 8.46
C ASN A 515 15.77 4.75 9.82
N SER A 516 14.54 4.67 10.31
CA SER A 516 14.24 4.24 11.67
C SER A 516 13.75 2.78 11.77
N PHE A 517 13.96 1.95 10.72
CA PHE A 517 13.36 0.61 10.59
C PHE A 517 13.63 -0.35 11.76
N GLN A 518 14.75 -0.18 12.47
CA GLN A 518 15.13 -0.96 13.66
C GLN A 518 15.47 -0.05 14.85
N SER A 519 15.08 1.23 14.79
CA SER A 519 15.29 2.15 15.90
C SER A 519 14.31 1.84 17.04
N PRO A 520 14.67 2.11 18.31
CA PRO A 520 13.81 1.78 19.44
C PRO A 520 12.49 2.56 19.44
N ASP A 521 11.53 2.10 20.24
CA ASP A 521 10.24 2.78 20.44
C ASP A 521 10.40 4.26 20.79
N SER A 522 11.44 4.63 21.55
CA SER A 522 11.74 6.04 21.90
C SER A 522 11.98 6.97 20.70
N ILE A 523 12.23 6.41 19.51
CA ILE A 523 12.34 7.14 18.23
C ILE A 523 11.04 7.04 17.44
N ASN A 524 10.42 5.85 17.43
CA ASN A 524 9.32 5.55 16.52
C ASN A 524 7.92 5.81 17.12
N ALA A 525 7.74 5.66 18.43
CA ALA A 525 6.44 5.80 19.07
C ALA A 525 5.84 7.20 18.91
N LEU A 526 4.53 7.26 18.74
CA LEU A 526 3.78 8.52 18.72
C LEU A 526 3.69 9.09 20.13
N ASP A 527 4.10 10.34 20.30
CA ASP A 527 3.87 11.12 21.52
C ASP A 527 2.50 11.78 21.43
N TRP A 528 1.50 11.15 22.06
CA TRP A 528 0.10 11.60 22.03
C TRP A 528 -0.13 12.91 22.80
N THR A 529 0.82 13.36 23.64
CA THR A 529 0.76 14.65 24.29
C THR A 529 0.81 15.81 23.28
N HIS A 530 1.33 15.55 22.08
CA HIS A 530 1.35 16.52 20.99
C HIS A 530 -0.07 16.94 20.54
N LEU A 531 -1.10 16.12 20.72
CA LEU A 531 -2.49 16.55 20.46
C LEU A 531 -2.92 17.72 21.34
N GLU A 532 -2.46 17.74 22.60
CA GLU A 532 -2.71 18.86 23.54
C GLU A 532 -1.77 20.04 23.27
N ARG A 533 -0.55 19.76 22.86
CA ARG A 533 0.46 20.78 22.56
C ARG A 533 0.20 21.53 21.25
N TYR A 534 -0.32 20.83 20.23
CA TYR A 534 -0.54 21.37 18.87
C TYR A 534 -1.99 21.13 18.39
N PRO A 535 -3.02 21.51 19.16
CA PRO A 535 -4.42 21.20 18.82
C PRO A 535 -4.86 21.85 17.50
N GLN A 536 -4.25 22.97 17.12
CA GLN A 536 -4.51 23.68 15.86
C GLN A 536 -4.10 22.86 14.63
N VAL A 537 -3.06 22.01 14.73
CA VAL A 537 -2.61 21.15 13.64
C VAL A 537 -3.64 20.07 13.40
N PHE A 538 -4.05 19.36 14.47
CA PHE A 538 -5.10 18.34 14.37
C PHE A 538 -6.42 18.90 13.82
N ASP A 539 -6.86 20.08 14.30
CA ASP A 539 -8.09 20.71 13.82
C ASP A 539 -8.02 21.08 12.34
N TYR A 540 -6.86 21.56 11.89
CA TYR A 540 -6.64 21.89 10.49
C TYR A 540 -6.74 20.63 9.59
N TYR A 541 -6.01 19.55 9.94
CA TYR A 541 -6.05 18.30 9.19
C TYR A 541 -7.46 17.73 9.10
N ARG A 542 -8.17 17.70 10.22
CA ARG A 542 -9.56 17.24 10.29
C ARG A 542 -10.47 18.05 9.37
N LYS A 543 -10.35 19.38 9.38
CA LYS A 543 -11.15 20.28 8.53
C LYS A 543 -10.76 20.17 7.05
N LEU A 544 -9.48 19.99 6.75
CA LEU A 544 -8.98 19.80 5.38
C LEU A 544 -9.50 18.46 4.79
N ILE A 545 -9.46 17.39 5.57
CA ILE A 545 -10.04 16.10 5.19
C ILE A 545 -11.55 16.21 4.97
N ALA A 546 -12.26 16.89 5.87
CA ALA A 546 -13.70 17.12 5.73
C ALA A 546 -14.03 17.96 4.47
N LEU A 547 -13.21 18.98 4.18
CA LEU A 547 -13.34 19.77 2.94
C LEU A 547 -13.17 18.85 1.71
N ARG A 548 -12.09 18.05 1.64
CA ARG A 548 -11.89 17.12 0.52
C ARG A 548 -13.07 16.17 0.33
N LYS A 549 -13.56 15.58 1.42
CA LYS A 549 -14.69 14.63 1.38
C LYS A 549 -16.00 15.29 0.91
N SER A 550 -16.19 16.56 1.22
CA SER A 550 -17.41 17.30 0.86
C SER A 550 -17.36 17.95 -0.52
N GLN A 551 -16.16 18.12 -1.13
CA GLN A 551 -16.02 18.83 -2.41
C GLN A 551 -15.66 17.85 -3.54
N PRO A 552 -16.55 17.65 -4.54
CA PRO A 552 -16.29 16.74 -5.65
C PRO A 552 -15.08 17.14 -6.50
N ALA A 553 -14.79 18.44 -6.58
CA ALA A 553 -13.65 18.96 -7.36
C ALA A 553 -12.27 18.43 -6.93
N PHE A 554 -12.11 17.99 -5.68
CA PHE A 554 -10.86 17.39 -5.22
C PHE A 554 -10.78 15.88 -5.47
N ARG A 555 -11.81 15.25 -6.04
CA ARG A 555 -11.96 13.81 -6.18
C ARG A 555 -12.40 13.39 -7.58
N LEU A 556 -11.86 14.10 -8.59
CA LEU A 556 -12.12 13.78 -10.00
C LEU A 556 -11.53 12.41 -10.33
N ARG A 557 -12.27 11.61 -11.12
CA ARG A 557 -11.97 10.20 -11.34
C ARG A 557 -11.26 9.93 -12.66
N THR A 558 -11.34 10.90 -13.60
CA THR A 558 -10.80 10.72 -14.94
C THR A 558 -9.88 11.88 -15.34
N ALA A 559 -8.87 11.56 -16.16
CA ALA A 559 -7.98 12.57 -16.73
C ALA A 559 -8.73 13.61 -17.56
N GLU A 560 -9.81 13.20 -18.24
CA GLU A 560 -10.68 14.13 -18.95
C GLU A 560 -11.36 15.12 -18.01
N ALA A 561 -11.90 14.64 -16.88
CA ALA A 561 -12.51 15.49 -15.87
C ALA A 561 -11.49 16.47 -15.27
N VAL A 562 -10.26 16.03 -15.02
CA VAL A 562 -9.17 16.89 -14.55
C VAL A 562 -8.89 17.99 -15.59
N ARG A 563 -8.67 17.66 -16.84
CA ARG A 563 -8.43 18.66 -17.91
C ARG A 563 -9.56 19.67 -18.08
N ARG A 564 -10.78 19.23 -17.89
CA ARG A 564 -11.97 20.10 -18.05
C ARG A 564 -12.19 21.03 -16.84
N ASN A 565 -11.91 20.56 -15.63
CA ASN A 565 -12.32 21.24 -14.41
C ASN A 565 -11.17 21.95 -13.67
N LEU A 566 -9.90 21.56 -13.89
CA LEU A 566 -8.72 22.17 -13.28
C LEU A 566 -8.13 23.23 -14.24
N THR A 567 -7.81 24.40 -13.71
CA THR A 567 -7.10 25.47 -14.45
C THR A 567 -6.06 26.11 -13.54
N PHE A 568 -4.79 26.08 -13.92
CA PHE A 568 -3.74 26.81 -13.20
C PHE A 568 -3.77 28.30 -13.54
N LEU A 569 -3.58 29.13 -12.51
CA LEU A 569 -3.53 30.58 -12.63
C LEU A 569 -2.06 31.03 -12.72
N PRO A 570 -1.76 32.14 -13.44
CA PRO A 570 -0.41 32.72 -13.46
C PRO A 570 0.02 33.18 -12.06
N THR A 571 1.24 32.84 -11.65
CA THR A 571 1.79 33.21 -10.34
C THR A 571 3.27 33.56 -10.45
N GLN A 572 3.80 34.24 -9.42
CA GLN A 572 5.22 34.45 -9.21
C GLN A 572 5.91 33.18 -8.65
N PRO A 573 7.26 33.15 -8.62
CA PRO A 573 8.00 32.01 -8.04
C PRO A 573 7.60 31.68 -6.60
N CYS A 574 7.68 30.41 -6.23
CA CYS A 574 7.25 29.84 -4.95
C CYS A 574 5.76 30.05 -4.62
N VAL A 575 4.93 30.19 -5.66
CA VAL A 575 3.47 30.24 -5.55
C VAL A 575 2.87 29.33 -6.60
N VAL A 576 1.90 28.51 -6.19
CA VAL A 576 1.05 27.73 -7.12
C VAL A 576 -0.40 28.06 -6.82
N ALA A 577 -1.13 28.46 -7.85
CA ALA A 577 -2.56 28.79 -7.74
C ALA A 577 -3.36 28.07 -8.84
N TYR A 578 -4.52 27.59 -8.46
CA TYR A 578 -5.42 26.92 -9.40
C TYR A 578 -6.86 27.08 -8.98
N ARG A 579 -7.72 27.00 -9.97
CA ARG A 579 -9.18 26.93 -9.80
C ARG A 579 -9.72 25.59 -10.24
N LEU A 580 -10.78 25.18 -9.60
CA LEU A 580 -11.51 23.95 -9.86
C LEU A 580 -12.99 24.29 -10.06
N ASN A 581 -13.55 23.88 -11.18
CA ASN A 581 -14.99 23.81 -11.33
C ASN A 581 -15.52 22.68 -10.44
N ASN A 582 -16.39 23.00 -9.49
CA ASN A 582 -16.79 22.09 -8.43
C ASN A 582 -18.04 21.25 -8.77
N ARG A 583 -18.24 20.96 -10.05
CA ARG A 583 -19.35 20.13 -10.52
C ARG A 583 -19.03 18.63 -10.58
N GLY A 584 -17.79 18.26 -10.22
CA GLY A 584 -17.28 16.87 -10.24
C GLY A 584 -17.31 16.26 -11.65
N ASP A 585 -17.48 14.94 -11.69
CA ASP A 585 -17.58 14.18 -12.94
C ASP A 585 -18.99 14.26 -13.59
N GLY A 586 -19.90 15.02 -13.00
CA GLY A 586 -21.27 15.15 -13.48
C GLY A 586 -22.23 14.05 -12.97
N ASP A 587 -21.79 13.24 -11.98
CA ASP A 587 -22.58 12.13 -11.43
C ASP A 587 -23.70 12.56 -10.45
N GLY A 588 -23.82 13.85 -10.16
CA GLY A 588 -24.89 14.44 -9.34
C GLY A 588 -24.90 14.04 -7.86
N ARG A 589 -23.88 13.32 -7.39
CA ARG A 589 -23.89 12.69 -6.05
C ARG A 589 -23.53 13.61 -4.89
N THR A 590 -22.88 14.73 -5.16
CA THR A 590 -22.47 15.66 -4.10
C THR A 590 -23.04 17.05 -4.36
N VAL A 591 -23.90 17.52 -3.47
CA VAL A 591 -24.38 18.90 -3.48
C VAL A 591 -23.39 19.75 -2.67
N SER A 592 -22.66 20.64 -3.36
CA SER A 592 -21.77 21.61 -2.73
C SER A 592 -22.42 23.00 -2.74
N PRO A 593 -22.21 23.84 -1.73
CA PRO A 593 -22.58 25.25 -1.77
C PRO A 593 -21.70 26.08 -2.73
N TRP A 594 -20.61 25.48 -3.25
CA TRP A 594 -19.61 26.14 -4.08
C TRP A 594 -19.66 25.63 -5.52
N ASP A 595 -19.82 26.54 -6.50
CA ASP A 595 -19.69 26.24 -7.92
C ASP A 595 -18.23 26.13 -8.37
N GLU A 596 -17.35 26.85 -7.70
CA GLU A 596 -15.92 26.94 -8.02
C GLU A 596 -15.11 27.05 -6.74
N LEU A 597 -13.96 26.40 -6.72
CA LEU A 597 -12.96 26.52 -5.68
C LEU A 597 -11.67 27.11 -6.27
N ILE A 598 -11.00 27.98 -5.52
CA ILE A 598 -9.64 28.45 -5.84
C ILE A 598 -8.75 28.07 -4.67
N VAL A 599 -7.61 27.47 -4.97
CA VAL A 599 -6.57 27.12 -4.01
C VAL A 599 -5.30 27.86 -4.40
N ILE A 600 -4.66 28.51 -3.42
CA ILE A 600 -3.40 29.24 -3.59
C ILE A 600 -2.44 28.76 -2.52
N LEU A 601 -1.28 28.29 -2.95
CA LEU A 601 -0.19 27.80 -2.11
C LEU A 601 0.95 28.83 -2.19
N ASN A 602 1.30 29.47 -1.09
CA ASN A 602 2.38 30.46 -1.00
C ASN A 602 3.47 29.95 -0.06
N ALA A 603 4.65 29.62 -0.58
CA ALA A 603 5.81 29.24 0.21
C ALA A 603 6.78 30.42 0.48
N ASN A 604 6.49 31.61 -0.02
CA ASN A 604 7.33 32.80 0.24
C ASN A 604 7.24 33.22 1.70
N LYS A 605 8.36 33.75 2.22
CA LYS A 605 8.45 34.32 3.58
C LYS A 605 7.66 35.63 3.78
N ASN A 606 7.08 36.15 2.71
CA ASN A 606 6.22 37.34 2.71
C ASN A 606 4.84 37.00 2.17
N GLY A 607 3.85 37.81 2.49
CA GLY A 607 2.56 37.79 1.82
C GLY A 607 2.73 38.12 0.34
N VAL A 608 1.92 37.48 -0.49
CA VAL A 608 1.93 37.65 -1.95
C VAL A 608 0.55 38.01 -2.47
N THR A 609 0.52 38.76 -3.54
CA THR A 609 -0.71 39.13 -4.25
C THR A 609 -0.86 38.25 -5.46
N VAL A 610 -2.07 37.68 -5.65
CA VAL A 610 -2.40 36.78 -6.74
C VAL A 610 -3.66 37.29 -7.42
N ASP A 611 -3.65 37.31 -8.75
CA ASP A 611 -4.82 37.66 -9.55
C ASP A 611 -5.73 36.45 -9.68
N ILE A 612 -6.99 36.59 -9.34
CA ILE A 612 -8.03 35.58 -9.46
C ILE A 612 -9.17 36.09 -10.35
N PRO A 613 -9.98 35.22 -10.95
CA PRO A 613 -11.12 35.64 -11.76
C PRO A 613 -12.07 36.58 -11.00
N GLU A 614 -12.68 37.51 -11.74
CA GLU A 614 -13.71 38.40 -11.17
C GLU A 614 -14.90 37.61 -10.65
N GLY A 615 -15.46 38.07 -9.54
CA GLY A 615 -16.60 37.42 -8.90
C GLY A 615 -16.70 37.72 -7.41
N SER A 616 -17.71 37.12 -6.78
CA SER A 616 -17.87 37.13 -5.32
C SER A 616 -17.47 35.78 -4.76
N TYR A 617 -16.56 35.80 -3.82
CA TYR A 617 -16.02 34.60 -3.18
C TYR A 617 -16.19 34.65 -1.67
N ARG A 618 -16.05 33.51 -1.03
CA ARG A 618 -15.92 33.34 0.42
C ARG A 618 -14.56 32.75 0.73
N VAL A 619 -13.89 33.28 1.73
CA VAL A 619 -12.63 32.73 2.25
C VAL A 619 -12.95 31.54 3.13
N ILE A 620 -12.63 30.33 2.68
CA ILE A 620 -12.84 29.07 3.40
C ILE A 620 -11.69 28.80 4.35
N CYS A 621 -10.46 29.04 3.88
CA CYS A 621 -9.23 28.83 4.63
C CYS A 621 -8.21 29.92 4.29
N HIS A 622 -7.50 30.41 5.30
CA HIS A 622 -6.35 31.32 5.15
C HIS A 622 -5.44 31.23 6.36
N ASP A 623 -4.16 31.47 6.19
CA ASP A 623 -3.14 31.56 7.26
C ASP A 623 -3.16 30.39 8.27
N GLY A 624 -3.45 29.17 7.78
CA GLY A 624 -3.56 27.96 8.62
C GLY A 624 -4.85 27.87 9.43
N VAL A 625 -5.88 28.65 9.09
CA VAL A 625 -7.17 28.65 9.79
C VAL A 625 -8.31 28.41 8.80
N PHE A 626 -9.24 27.51 9.16
CA PHE A 626 -10.51 27.34 8.48
C PHE A 626 -11.59 28.19 9.15
N ASP A 627 -12.23 29.07 8.39
CA ASP A 627 -13.32 29.89 8.87
C ASP A 627 -14.62 29.12 9.01
N ASP A 628 -15.19 29.09 10.21
CA ASP A 628 -16.51 28.47 10.44
C ASP A 628 -17.64 29.26 9.76
N ARG A 629 -17.40 30.57 9.49
CA ARG A 629 -18.28 31.46 8.74
C ARG A 629 -17.48 32.18 7.67
N PRO A 630 -17.26 31.56 6.50
CA PRO A 630 -16.40 32.11 5.45
C PRO A 630 -16.73 33.57 5.13
N MET A 631 -15.72 34.44 5.25
CA MET A 631 -15.87 35.89 5.03
C MET A 631 -15.96 36.19 3.53
N PRO A 632 -16.80 37.17 3.12
CA PRO A 632 -16.89 37.58 1.74
C PRO A 632 -15.62 38.29 1.27
N THR A 633 -15.18 38.00 0.06
CA THR A 633 -14.14 38.70 -0.66
C THR A 633 -14.52 38.88 -2.14
N LYS A 634 -13.89 39.85 -2.81
CA LYS A 634 -14.11 40.05 -4.25
C LYS A 634 -12.96 39.44 -5.04
N GLY A 635 -13.27 38.97 -6.25
CA GLY A 635 -12.28 38.63 -7.26
C GLY A 635 -11.50 39.85 -7.76
N GLY A 636 -10.59 39.62 -8.68
CA GLY A 636 -9.57 40.55 -9.14
C GLY A 636 -8.23 40.22 -8.49
N THR A 637 -7.96 40.75 -7.30
CA THR A 637 -6.67 40.54 -6.62
C THR A 637 -6.88 40.16 -5.15
N VAL A 638 -6.23 39.08 -4.70
CA VAL A 638 -6.23 38.63 -3.29
C VAL A 638 -4.83 38.56 -2.73
N THR A 639 -4.69 38.85 -1.43
CA THR A 639 -3.41 38.71 -0.72
C THR A 639 -3.41 37.44 0.10
N VAL A 640 -2.41 36.59 -0.12
CA VAL A 640 -2.18 35.34 0.61
C VAL A 640 -1.03 35.55 1.59
N GLY A 641 -1.25 35.14 2.84
CA GLY A 641 -0.24 35.29 3.89
C GLY A 641 1.06 34.52 3.60
N ARG A 642 2.10 34.83 4.35
CA ARG A 642 3.40 34.16 4.23
C ARG A 642 3.30 32.66 4.56
N GLN A 643 3.97 31.82 3.80
CA GLN A 643 4.10 30.37 4.06
C GLN A 643 2.76 29.75 4.47
N SER A 644 1.73 29.99 3.65
CA SER A 644 0.38 29.53 3.94
C SER A 644 -0.40 29.24 2.67
N ALA A 645 -1.53 28.57 2.84
CA ALA A 645 -2.49 28.36 1.79
C ALA A 645 -3.72 29.27 1.98
N MET A 646 -4.38 29.61 0.85
CA MET A 646 -5.71 30.21 0.84
C MET A 646 -6.65 29.35 -0.01
N ILE A 647 -7.85 29.09 0.52
CA ILE A 647 -8.91 28.38 -0.21
C ILE A 647 -10.14 29.28 -0.26
N LEU A 648 -10.62 29.54 -1.47
CA LEU A 648 -11.79 30.35 -1.74
C LEU A 648 -12.89 29.52 -2.40
N GLY A 649 -14.13 29.81 -2.07
CA GLY A 649 -15.30 29.23 -2.72
C GLY A 649 -16.20 30.30 -3.34
N ARG A 650 -16.64 30.11 -4.59
CA ARG A 650 -17.67 30.94 -5.22
C ARG A 650 -19.02 30.27 -5.00
N GLU A 651 -19.95 31.02 -4.37
CA GLU A 651 -21.29 30.50 -4.07
C GLU A 651 -22.05 30.15 -5.35
N THR A 652 -22.79 29.07 -5.29
CA THR A 652 -23.76 28.71 -6.32
C THR A 652 -24.79 29.85 -6.45
N ALA A 653 -24.92 30.44 -7.63
CA ALA A 653 -25.95 31.42 -7.87
C ALA A 653 -27.30 30.79 -7.49
N SER A 654 -27.96 31.34 -6.45
CA SER A 654 -29.28 30.87 -6.06
C SER A 654 -30.18 30.97 -7.30
N VAL A 655 -30.61 29.82 -7.79
CA VAL A 655 -31.72 29.78 -8.76
C VAL A 655 -32.92 30.39 -8.04
N ASN A 656 -33.18 31.66 -8.33
CA ASN A 656 -34.39 32.31 -7.84
C ASN A 656 -35.54 31.40 -8.23
N LYS A 657 -36.12 30.70 -7.26
CA LYS A 657 -37.41 30.08 -7.39
C LYS A 657 -38.40 31.24 -7.55
N GLN A 658 -38.75 31.54 -8.81
CA GLN A 658 -39.98 32.26 -9.14
C GLN A 658 -41.16 31.32 -8.95
#